data_000c66b536bf87b5da103861e43f4452
#
_entry.id   000c66b536bf87b5da103861e43f4452
#
_cell.length_a   1.000
_cell.length_b   1.000
_cell.length_c   1.000
_cell.angle_alpha   90.00
_cell.angle_beta   90.00
_cell.angle_gamma   90.00
#
_symmetry.space_group_name_H-M   'P 1'
#
loop_
_entity.id
_entity.type
_entity.pdbx_description
1 polymer ?
#
loop_
_entity_poly.entity_id
_entity_poly.type
_entity_poly.pdbx_seq_one_letter_code
_entity_poly.pdbx_strand_id
1 'polypeptide(L)'
;MNRVLVFLREFLIVFALIFAACYETVFFGVPYVLSTYLPQKVYDEYGVTMKVGGVRIDPLSAYAEVKDFSMTHKGEKVPILSFADLKFDFSYYSATKRAAIIDKIELNGFFANLKRDGEKKFNIEKIFLKNKTEKSGEPLYFSINNIKITNSALELSDEITGAKVSAKNLNINIPFVSTIPYDTEIFITPGFDGVINGTKLKFFGKTRPFAKDLKSELFVALSGFRLLQIEPFLPKSTTVNKIDGVVDLVGTMSFEKKDSHPLVSLKTDLNVSDFLVNTDGQDVVFEKLTVKHAAFNQKDLNGSVDSIRLDSLAAKLPDTVKKVGFENMEISKVSFNPAQKTANLKDIDINGLSVSVYKPKNGQAGGGKPKKTAGRNDSKPWSVTVSKLSVNGEASYKDELFLGKKPYEIKIKPIELTLRDLSTASKNPFSFDVKASSSEGNIGVSGRYWVSQKAFKCDFNASKLRLTTIDTLGFMPPTLRLISAEAFVDGSVSGSFQKDITADANISRVSVNNFSIFEGGKESRLLAFDTLYAKGVKASYPPKNGVKIEGASLSGFFANIKIDENKSINIQKHFAGQKSDANNSKGVKKGETAKAEKIPFELGGIALQGGRIEFEDRSLKKRFKTTLTDVAGSIGKISVDKNETAAIDLRANSGGYGRIALKGGVNPSGGENFALKLKASTIDLPMAQFTPYTEKFIGYKIASGNLGLDLDYQIYGRKLESSNKISLFGFNLGDEVESPGAVKLPYKLAIAILKDDRGNIDIELPVEGSLDDPEIKSGAVVWKLIKQLIFKIIKSPFSAIAGLFGGSDELSFAGFMPGLSTLDNNESEKLKKIAEAAAKKPNLNIVLTGFIDGEKDISGYKRATFEAKVAEQKRKDLKLPVGQKVKVEEGEYLKYLKAAYSAESFAKPKNMLGFDKELSKEDMRSLMITHVTADEKKMTELLSSRVKAVYEGLVAAGVAKERIKMSEPVLRAPEIRERVPSSRVEITLAQ
;
A
#
# COMPACT_ATOMS: atom_id res chain seq x y z
N MET A 1 -43.21 17.27 -121.97
CA MET A 1 -43.23 18.01 -120.69
C MET A 1 -44.60 17.93 -120.02
N ASN A 2 -45.77 18.07 -120.70
CA ASN A 2 -47.09 18.04 -120.10
C ASN A 2 -47.51 16.69 -119.39
N ARG A 3 -47.12 15.52 -119.90
CA ARG A 3 -47.45 14.20 -119.28
C ARG A 3 -46.71 13.92 -117.93
N VAL A 4 -45.46 14.41 -117.85
CA VAL A 4 -44.70 14.34 -116.59
C VAL A 4 -45.24 15.23 -115.51
N LEU A 5 -45.67 16.43 -115.85
CA LEU A 5 -46.35 17.39 -114.92
C LEU A 5 -47.71 16.87 -114.44
N VAL A 6 -48.47 16.24 -115.34
CA VAL A 6 -49.75 15.63 -114.95
C VAL A 6 -49.48 14.41 -113.93
N PHE A 7 -48.56 13.59 -114.26
CA PHE A 7 -48.15 12.47 -113.38
C PHE A 7 -47.62 12.97 -112.03
N LEU A 8 -46.80 13.99 -112.05
CA LEU A 8 -46.31 14.63 -110.83
C LEU A 8 -47.47 15.20 -109.98
N ARG A 9 -48.44 15.88 -110.64
CA ARG A 9 -49.60 16.46 -109.94
C ARG A 9 -50.47 15.34 -109.32
N GLU A 10 -50.75 14.24 -110.07
CA GLU A 10 -51.56 13.12 -109.55
C GLU A 10 -50.81 12.40 -108.47
N PHE A 11 -49.55 12.16 -108.53
CA PHE A 11 -48.69 11.58 -107.54
C PHE A 11 -48.68 12.44 -106.24
N LEU A 12 -48.56 13.78 -106.40
CA LEU A 12 -48.62 14.71 -105.26
C LEU A 12 -49.99 14.71 -104.63
N ILE A 13 -51.10 14.62 -105.42
CA ILE A 13 -52.45 14.55 -104.83
C ILE A 13 -52.68 13.25 -104.14
N VAL A 14 -52.27 12.11 -104.72
CA VAL A 14 -52.37 10.79 -104.00
C VAL A 14 -51.52 10.76 -102.75
N PHE A 15 -50.30 11.26 -102.88
CA PHE A 15 -49.40 11.33 -101.72
C PHE A 15 -49.98 12.23 -100.63
N ALA A 16 -50.53 13.41 -101.03
CA ALA A 16 -51.21 14.30 -100.08
C ALA A 16 -52.44 13.66 -99.39
N LEU A 17 -53.22 12.89 -100.14
CA LEU A 17 -54.37 12.17 -99.63
C LEU A 17 -53.97 11.03 -98.68
N ILE A 18 -52.93 10.23 -99.03
CA ILE A 18 -52.39 9.19 -98.20
C ILE A 18 -51.76 9.81 -96.95
N PHE A 19 -51.00 10.89 -97.16
CA PHE A 19 -50.42 11.65 -96.04
C PHE A 19 -51.51 12.22 -95.04
N ALA A 20 -52.55 12.82 -95.66
CA ALA A 20 -53.66 13.34 -94.94
C ALA A 20 -54.39 12.21 -94.13
N ALA A 21 -54.66 11.08 -94.83
CA ALA A 21 -55.32 9.92 -94.13
C ALA A 21 -54.44 9.32 -93.00
N CYS A 22 -53.13 9.20 -93.23
CA CYS A 22 -52.17 8.81 -92.20
C CYS A 22 -52.11 9.79 -91.07
N TYR A 23 -52.08 11.10 -91.38
CA TYR A 23 -52.07 12.16 -90.41
C TYR A 23 -53.32 12.13 -89.52
N GLU A 24 -54.55 12.09 -90.14
CA GLU A 24 -55.76 12.02 -89.36
C GLU A 24 -55.91 10.76 -88.59
N THR A 25 -55.44 9.63 -89.09
CA THR A 25 -55.46 8.37 -88.35
C THR A 25 -54.57 8.44 -87.10
N VAL A 26 -53.41 9.06 -87.14
CA VAL A 26 -52.50 9.23 -85.99
C VAL A 26 -53.03 10.33 -85.08
N PHE A 27 -53.48 11.49 -85.68
CA PHE A 27 -53.95 12.62 -84.93
C PHE A 27 -55.25 12.37 -84.10
N PHE A 28 -56.26 11.68 -84.72
CA PHE A 28 -57.53 11.34 -84.05
C PHE A 28 -57.69 9.90 -83.65
N GLY A 29 -57.15 8.96 -84.44
CA GLY A 29 -57.27 7.50 -84.14
C GLY A 29 -56.51 7.01 -82.96
N VAL A 30 -55.26 7.45 -82.83
CA VAL A 30 -54.40 7.02 -81.71
C VAL A 30 -54.90 7.62 -80.39
N PRO A 31 -55.30 8.93 -80.32
CA PRO A 31 -55.91 9.45 -79.11
C PRO A 31 -57.20 8.73 -78.72
N TYR A 32 -58.04 8.39 -79.69
CA TYR A 32 -59.25 7.61 -79.45
C TYR A 32 -58.95 6.23 -78.89
N VAL A 33 -58.03 5.51 -79.46
CA VAL A 33 -57.63 4.20 -78.96
C VAL A 33 -57.05 4.25 -77.48
N LEU A 34 -56.23 5.27 -77.28
CA LEU A 34 -55.61 5.41 -75.91
C LEU A 34 -56.57 5.89 -74.85
N SER A 35 -57.54 6.75 -75.20
CA SER A 35 -58.48 7.36 -74.24
C SER A 35 -59.77 6.55 -74.06
N THR A 36 -60.19 5.72 -75.06
CA THR A 36 -61.50 5.03 -75.03
C THR A 36 -61.35 3.51 -75.10
N TYR A 37 -60.65 3.00 -76.09
CA TYR A 37 -60.60 1.57 -76.38
C TYR A 37 -59.68 0.85 -75.42
N LEU A 38 -58.46 1.32 -75.18
CA LEU A 38 -57.49 0.72 -74.24
C LEU A 38 -57.96 0.72 -72.81
N PRO A 39 -58.57 1.78 -72.30
CA PRO A 39 -59.13 1.74 -70.97
C PRO A 39 -60.17 0.65 -70.76
N GLN A 40 -61.11 0.46 -71.69
CA GLN A 40 -62.07 -0.59 -71.63
C GLN A 40 -61.43 -1.99 -71.67
N LYS A 41 -60.55 -2.21 -72.58
CA LYS A 41 -59.79 -3.48 -72.71
C LYS A 41 -58.98 -3.82 -71.44
N VAL A 42 -58.31 -2.87 -70.83
CA VAL A 42 -57.56 -3.02 -69.56
C VAL A 42 -58.48 -3.32 -68.39
N TYR A 43 -59.64 -2.72 -68.37
CA TYR A 43 -60.67 -3.03 -67.37
C TYR A 43 -61.22 -4.47 -67.49
N ASP A 44 -61.49 -4.88 -68.72
CA ASP A 44 -62.09 -6.18 -68.98
C ASP A 44 -61.08 -7.33 -68.73
N GLU A 45 -59.82 -7.11 -69.06
CA GLU A 45 -58.76 -8.14 -68.98
C GLU A 45 -58.09 -8.22 -67.58
N TYR A 46 -57.93 -7.06 -66.91
CA TYR A 46 -57.13 -6.99 -65.65
C TYR A 46 -57.94 -6.45 -64.43
N GLY A 47 -59.17 -6.03 -64.61
CA GLY A 47 -59.96 -5.44 -63.53
C GLY A 47 -59.41 -4.09 -63.03
N VAL A 48 -58.68 -3.41 -63.89
CA VAL A 48 -58.03 -2.13 -63.60
C VAL A 48 -58.70 -1.00 -64.35
N THR A 49 -59.19 -0.01 -63.62
CA THR A 49 -59.78 1.19 -64.20
C THR A 49 -58.67 2.11 -64.68
N MET A 50 -58.53 2.29 -65.98
CA MET A 50 -57.63 3.25 -66.65
C MET A 50 -58.38 4.49 -67.01
N LYS A 51 -57.89 5.65 -66.60
CA LYS A 51 -58.40 6.98 -66.98
C LYS A 51 -57.30 7.79 -67.73
N VAL A 52 -57.70 8.47 -68.79
CA VAL A 52 -56.82 9.31 -69.54
C VAL A 52 -57.61 10.60 -69.77
N GLY A 53 -57.15 11.74 -69.21
CA GLY A 53 -57.82 13.02 -69.26
C GLY A 53 -57.68 13.71 -70.62
N GLY A 54 -56.60 13.52 -71.32
CA GLY A 54 -56.37 14.04 -72.61
C GLY A 54 -55.19 13.43 -73.33
N VAL A 55 -55.33 13.17 -74.62
CA VAL A 55 -54.23 12.74 -75.50
C VAL A 55 -54.12 13.69 -76.67
N ARG A 56 -52.97 14.26 -76.90
CA ARG A 56 -52.66 15.10 -78.04
C ARG A 56 -51.50 14.53 -78.81
N ILE A 57 -51.65 14.30 -80.07
CA ILE A 57 -50.58 13.86 -80.95
C ILE A 57 -50.52 14.77 -82.13
N ASP A 58 -49.38 15.36 -82.43
CA ASP A 58 -49.12 16.17 -83.58
C ASP A 58 -48.08 15.49 -84.48
N PRO A 59 -48.50 14.83 -85.57
CA PRO A 59 -47.59 14.13 -86.46
C PRO A 59 -46.62 15.07 -87.23
N LEU A 60 -46.95 16.36 -87.36
CA LEU A 60 -46.08 17.32 -88.10
C LEU A 60 -44.97 17.82 -87.24
N SER A 61 -45.15 17.95 -85.97
CA SER A 61 -44.09 18.32 -85.04
C SER A 61 -43.49 17.04 -84.32
N ALA A 62 -43.97 15.84 -84.69
CA ALA A 62 -43.59 14.62 -84.04
C ALA A 62 -43.77 14.64 -82.51
N TYR A 63 -44.76 15.37 -82.00
CA TYR A 63 -45.08 15.60 -80.59
C TYR A 63 -46.22 14.73 -80.13
N ALA A 64 -46.11 14.19 -78.95
CA ALA A 64 -47.18 13.50 -78.27
C ALA A 64 -47.28 13.92 -76.81
N GLU A 65 -48.50 14.14 -76.29
CA GLU A 65 -48.78 14.50 -74.89
C GLU A 65 -49.98 13.70 -74.41
N VAL A 66 -49.76 13.14 -73.13
CA VAL A 66 -50.84 12.49 -72.42
C VAL A 66 -51.00 13.15 -71.06
N LYS A 67 -52.25 13.61 -70.77
CA LYS A 67 -52.58 14.30 -69.50
C LYS A 67 -53.47 13.46 -68.59
N ASP A 68 -53.29 13.69 -67.26
CA ASP A 68 -54.15 13.15 -66.20
C ASP A 68 -54.37 11.64 -66.31
N PHE A 69 -53.28 10.90 -66.47
CA PHE A 69 -53.32 9.45 -66.59
C PHE A 69 -53.41 8.82 -65.19
N SER A 70 -54.27 7.82 -65.05
CA SER A 70 -54.34 7.05 -63.85
C SER A 70 -54.78 5.59 -64.09
N MET A 71 -54.21 4.65 -63.37
CA MET A 71 -54.61 3.23 -63.31
C MET A 71 -54.93 2.84 -61.87
N THR A 72 -56.10 2.31 -61.64
CA THR A 72 -56.57 1.99 -60.30
C THR A 72 -57.25 0.60 -60.27
N HIS A 73 -56.91 -0.28 -59.34
CA HIS A 73 -57.62 -1.54 -59.16
C HIS A 73 -59.09 -1.30 -58.76
N LYS A 74 -59.96 -2.17 -59.20
CA LYS A 74 -61.37 -2.16 -58.82
C LYS A 74 -61.53 -2.20 -57.28
N GLY A 75 -62.18 -1.16 -56.73
CA GLY A 75 -62.39 -1.06 -55.27
C GLY A 75 -61.30 -0.33 -54.52
N GLU A 76 -60.14 -0.04 -55.08
CA GLU A 76 -59.09 0.79 -54.44
C GLU A 76 -59.29 2.26 -54.76
N LYS A 77 -58.93 3.16 -53.83
CA LYS A 77 -58.99 4.62 -53.99
C LYS A 77 -57.64 5.21 -54.45
N VAL A 78 -56.54 4.52 -54.21
CA VAL A 78 -55.22 4.97 -54.58
C VAL A 78 -54.80 4.34 -55.90
N PRO A 79 -54.33 5.12 -56.90
CA PRO A 79 -53.91 4.55 -58.18
C PRO A 79 -52.67 3.69 -58.02
N ILE A 80 -52.56 2.61 -58.83
CA ILE A 80 -51.35 1.82 -58.93
C ILE A 80 -50.27 2.68 -59.61
N LEU A 81 -50.67 3.44 -60.61
CA LEU A 81 -49.82 4.31 -61.41
C LEU A 81 -50.64 5.52 -61.86
N SER A 82 -50.06 6.73 -61.80
CA SER A 82 -50.63 7.93 -62.33
C SER A 82 -49.55 8.95 -62.72
N PHE A 83 -49.92 9.91 -63.62
CA PHE A 83 -49.10 11.08 -63.86
C PHE A 83 -50.01 12.22 -64.33
N ALA A 84 -49.48 13.46 -64.11
CA ALA A 84 -50.21 14.66 -64.60
C ALA A 84 -49.98 14.91 -66.09
N ASP A 85 -48.69 14.90 -66.47
CA ASP A 85 -48.31 15.20 -67.89
C ASP A 85 -47.18 14.20 -68.26
N LEU A 86 -47.35 13.66 -69.50
CA LEU A 86 -46.28 12.89 -70.15
C LEU A 86 -46.16 13.45 -71.61
N LYS A 87 -44.96 14.00 -71.95
CA LYS A 87 -44.69 14.60 -73.27
C LYS A 87 -43.52 13.90 -73.89
N PHE A 88 -43.69 13.64 -75.17
CA PHE A 88 -42.69 13.07 -76.05
C PHE A 88 -42.46 13.95 -77.31
N ASP A 89 -41.22 14.23 -77.61
CA ASP A 89 -40.83 14.82 -78.90
C ASP A 89 -39.99 13.74 -79.63
N PHE A 90 -40.51 13.19 -80.71
CA PHE A 90 -39.83 12.20 -81.48
C PHE A 90 -38.99 12.89 -82.58
N SER A 91 -37.84 12.38 -82.90
CA SER A 91 -36.96 12.90 -83.89
C SER A 91 -37.21 12.31 -85.31
N TYR A 92 -37.38 13.11 -86.26
CA TYR A 92 -37.41 12.65 -87.64
C TYR A 92 -36.08 12.07 -88.16
N TYR A 93 -34.98 12.33 -87.48
CA TYR A 93 -33.71 11.73 -87.66
C TYR A 93 -33.70 10.23 -87.43
N SER A 94 -34.67 9.72 -86.72
CA SER A 94 -34.82 8.28 -86.48
C SER A 94 -34.79 7.44 -87.77
N ALA A 95 -35.46 7.94 -88.80
CA ALA A 95 -35.50 7.24 -90.05
C ALA A 95 -34.16 7.25 -90.84
N THR A 96 -33.40 8.31 -90.74
CA THR A 96 -32.10 8.45 -91.42
C THR A 96 -30.97 7.80 -90.71
N LYS A 97 -31.01 7.74 -89.37
CA LYS A 97 -29.97 7.20 -88.48
C LYS A 97 -30.19 5.75 -88.14
N ARG A 98 -31.30 5.10 -88.55
CA ARG A 98 -31.66 3.71 -88.20
C ARG A 98 -31.62 3.47 -86.71
N ALA A 99 -31.99 4.43 -85.95
CA ALA A 99 -32.01 4.45 -84.48
C ALA A 99 -33.34 5.05 -83.97
N ALA A 100 -33.84 4.57 -82.81
CA ALA A 100 -34.97 5.21 -82.16
C ALA A 100 -34.50 6.51 -81.47
N ILE A 101 -34.77 7.67 -81.97
CA ILE A 101 -34.33 8.97 -81.44
C ILE A 101 -35.55 9.65 -80.89
N ILE A 102 -35.52 9.99 -79.60
CA ILE A 102 -36.48 10.78 -78.87
C ILE A 102 -35.77 12.06 -78.44
N ASP A 103 -36.23 13.22 -78.96
CA ASP A 103 -35.57 14.47 -78.68
C ASP A 103 -35.88 15.04 -77.27
N LYS A 104 -37.03 14.60 -76.71
CA LYS A 104 -37.44 15.03 -75.38
C LYS A 104 -38.44 14.07 -74.77
N ILE A 105 -38.29 13.79 -73.49
CA ILE A 105 -39.29 13.14 -72.56
C ILE A 105 -39.46 13.98 -71.32
N GLU A 106 -40.68 14.50 -71.12
CA GLU A 106 -41.04 15.16 -69.88
C GLU A 106 -42.21 14.41 -69.22
N LEU A 107 -41.97 13.99 -68.01
CA LEU A 107 -42.97 13.34 -67.16
C LEU A 107 -43.14 14.15 -65.86
N ASN A 108 -44.33 14.62 -65.63
CA ASN A 108 -44.62 15.44 -64.44
C ASN A 108 -45.70 14.77 -63.58
N GLY A 109 -45.47 14.80 -62.26
CA GLY A 109 -46.45 14.29 -61.32
C GLY A 109 -46.63 12.76 -61.38
N PHE A 110 -45.58 12.01 -61.76
CA PHE A 110 -45.65 10.57 -61.79
C PHE A 110 -45.80 10.02 -60.39
N PHE A 111 -46.77 9.13 -60.23
CA PHE A 111 -46.99 8.40 -58.97
C PHE A 111 -47.12 6.90 -59.27
N ALA A 112 -46.40 6.09 -58.43
CA ALA A 112 -46.55 4.64 -58.48
C ALA A 112 -46.77 4.11 -57.06
N ASN A 113 -47.76 3.20 -56.89
CA ASN A 113 -48.01 2.48 -55.67
C ASN A 113 -47.78 0.97 -55.92
N LEU A 114 -46.58 0.56 -55.54
CA LEU A 114 -46.08 -0.81 -55.72
C LEU A 114 -46.30 -1.62 -54.44
N LYS A 115 -46.97 -2.76 -54.59
CA LYS A 115 -47.17 -3.71 -53.48
C LYS A 115 -46.55 -5.05 -53.87
N ARG A 116 -45.60 -5.52 -53.06
CA ARG A 116 -44.98 -6.85 -53.19
C ARG A 116 -45.71 -7.84 -52.28
N ASP A 117 -46.31 -8.88 -52.89
CA ASP A 117 -47.06 -9.89 -52.15
C ASP A 117 -46.20 -11.00 -51.56
N GLY A 118 -46.81 -11.93 -50.79
CA GLY A 118 -46.17 -13.08 -50.17
C GLY A 118 -45.52 -14.06 -51.17
N GLU A 119 -45.91 -13.99 -52.49
CA GLU A 119 -45.31 -14.77 -53.57
C GLU A 119 -44.11 -14.08 -54.26
N LYS A 120 -43.65 -12.99 -53.72
CA LYS A 120 -42.54 -12.14 -54.25
C LYS A 120 -42.91 -11.42 -55.57
N LYS A 121 -44.22 -11.27 -55.92
CA LYS A 121 -44.68 -10.61 -57.14
C LYS A 121 -45.18 -9.21 -56.81
N PHE A 122 -44.90 -8.28 -57.72
CA PHE A 122 -45.46 -6.92 -57.61
C PHE A 122 -46.89 -6.86 -58.24
N ASN A 123 -47.75 -6.05 -57.66
CA ASN A 123 -49.07 -5.80 -58.13
C ASN A 123 -49.13 -5.33 -59.61
N ILE A 124 -48.10 -4.68 -60.10
CA ILE A 124 -47.99 -4.19 -61.49
C ILE A 124 -47.53 -5.30 -62.46
N GLU A 125 -46.89 -6.34 -62.07
CA GLU A 125 -46.37 -7.42 -62.92
C GLU A 125 -47.50 -8.16 -63.67
N LYS A 126 -48.63 -8.33 -63.03
CA LYS A 126 -49.80 -8.97 -63.65
C LYS A 126 -50.32 -8.22 -64.86
N ILE A 127 -50.07 -6.90 -64.95
CA ILE A 127 -50.54 -6.00 -65.98
C ILE A 127 -49.53 -5.92 -67.17
N PHE A 128 -48.21 -5.88 -66.88
CA PHE A 128 -47.20 -5.54 -67.89
C PHE A 128 -46.32 -6.69 -68.30
N LEU A 129 -46.25 -7.84 -67.65
CA LEU A 129 -45.24 -8.86 -67.96
C LEU A 129 -45.81 -10.17 -68.54
N LYS A 130 -47.04 -10.21 -69.10
CA LYS A 130 -47.66 -11.45 -69.53
C LYS A 130 -47.11 -12.11 -70.76
N ASN A 131 -46.17 -11.53 -71.56
CA ASN A 131 -45.51 -12.16 -72.71
C ASN A 131 -44.06 -11.67 -72.93
N LYS A 132 -43.09 -12.36 -72.32
CA LYS A 132 -41.73 -12.33 -72.82
C LYS A 132 -41.59 -13.38 -73.93
N THR A 133 -41.76 -13.02 -75.17
CA THR A 133 -41.21 -13.74 -76.33
C THR A 133 -39.81 -13.22 -76.55
N GLU A 134 -38.82 -14.06 -76.34
CA GLU A 134 -37.45 -13.79 -76.79
C GLU A 134 -37.40 -13.73 -78.33
N LYS A 135 -37.28 -12.50 -78.84
CA LYS A 135 -36.92 -12.29 -80.22
C LYS A 135 -35.45 -11.94 -80.27
N SER A 136 -34.63 -12.83 -80.82
CA SER A 136 -33.30 -12.57 -81.26
C SER A 136 -33.35 -11.65 -82.48
N GLY A 137 -33.11 -10.37 -82.27
CA GLY A 137 -32.89 -9.36 -83.33
C GLY A 137 -31.62 -8.59 -83.04
N GLU A 138 -30.98 -8.02 -84.08
CA GLU A 138 -29.85 -7.08 -83.87
C GLU A 138 -30.26 -5.99 -82.92
N PRO A 139 -29.37 -5.56 -81.97
CA PRO A 139 -29.73 -4.51 -81.07
C PRO A 139 -30.06 -3.21 -81.75
N LEU A 140 -31.27 -2.70 -81.59
CA LEU A 140 -31.71 -1.46 -82.12
C LEU A 140 -30.98 -0.31 -81.39
N TYR A 141 -30.24 0.52 -82.10
CA TYR A 141 -29.62 1.68 -81.48
C TYR A 141 -30.76 2.69 -81.12
N PHE A 142 -30.55 3.35 -79.94
CA PHE A 142 -31.48 4.40 -79.53
C PHE A 142 -30.70 5.62 -79.00
N SER A 143 -31.36 6.78 -79.04
CA SER A 143 -30.95 7.98 -78.35
C SER A 143 -32.20 8.65 -77.80
N ILE A 144 -32.18 8.83 -76.46
CA ILE A 144 -33.28 9.59 -75.80
C ILE A 144 -32.65 10.82 -75.21
N ASN A 145 -33.07 11.98 -75.59
CA ASN A 145 -32.57 13.24 -75.18
C ASN A 145 -33.53 13.97 -74.26
N ASN A 146 -33.01 14.89 -73.40
CA ASN A 146 -33.77 15.76 -72.53
C ASN A 146 -34.84 15.02 -71.71
N ILE A 147 -34.42 13.95 -70.96
CA ILE A 147 -35.28 13.17 -70.09
C ILE A 147 -35.49 14.02 -68.83
N LYS A 148 -36.70 14.42 -68.58
CA LYS A 148 -37.06 15.22 -67.38
C LYS A 148 -38.28 14.65 -66.73
N ILE A 149 -38.05 14.16 -65.48
CA ILE A 149 -39.13 13.67 -64.57
C ILE A 149 -39.21 14.64 -63.42
N THR A 150 -40.36 15.16 -63.08
CA THR A 150 -40.53 16.18 -62.02
C THR A 150 -41.74 15.88 -61.17
N ASN A 151 -41.63 16.34 -59.89
CA ASN A 151 -42.72 16.26 -58.90
C ASN A 151 -43.29 14.86 -58.75
N SER A 152 -42.45 13.83 -58.88
CA SER A 152 -42.89 12.44 -58.89
C SER A 152 -42.85 11.81 -57.48
N ALA A 153 -43.60 10.72 -57.28
CA ALA A 153 -43.65 9.99 -56.06
C ALA A 153 -43.77 8.49 -56.31
N LEU A 154 -43.20 7.71 -55.38
CA LEU A 154 -43.24 6.24 -55.38
C LEU A 154 -43.59 5.77 -53.99
N GLU A 155 -44.61 4.93 -53.85
CA GLU A 155 -44.93 4.19 -52.63
C GLU A 155 -44.70 2.71 -52.89
N LEU A 156 -43.89 2.09 -52.03
CA LEU A 156 -43.59 0.66 -52.06
C LEU A 156 -43.96 0.02 -50.71
N SER A 157 -44.72 -1.02 -50.70
CA SER A 157 -44.97 -1.86 -49.55
C SER A 157 -44.61 -3.31 -49.82
N ASP A 158 -43.82 -3.89 -48.92
CA ASP A 158 -43.35 -5.27 -49.02
C ASP A 158 -43.97 -6.10 -47.90
N GLU A 159 -44.90 -6.97 -48.25
CA GLU A 159 -45.58 -7.83 -47.24
C GLU A 159 -44.66 -8.89 -46.66
N ILE A 160 -43.52 -9.25 -47.30
CA ILE A 160 -42.59 -10.27 -46.81
C ILE A 160 -41.74 -9.69 -45.68
N THR A 161 -41.24 -8.50 -45.83
CA THR A 161 -40.35 -7.85 -44.85
C THR A 161 -41.12 -6.89 -43.93
N GLY A 162 -42.34 -6.50 -44.29
CA GLY A 162 -43.08 -5.45 -43.63
C GLY A 162 -42.56 -4.02 -43.95
N ALA A 163 -41.60 -3.93 -44.81
CA ALA A 163 -41.00 -2.62 -45.17
C ALA A 163 -41.93 -1.76 -46.00
N LYS A 164 -41.96 -0.46 -45.71
CA LYS A 164 -42.66 0.58 -46.48
C LYS A 164 -41.66 1.64 -46.90
N VAL A 165 -41.63 1.91 -48.18
CA VAL A 165 -40.77 2.97 -48.77
C VAL A 165 -41.67 4.00 -49.41
N SER A 166 -41.55 5.25 -49.03
CA SER A 166 -42.26 6.39 -49.60
C SER A 166 -41.23 7.36 -50.18
N ALA A 167 -41.21 7.49 -51.45
CA ALA A 167 -40.37 8.46 -52.17
C ALA A 167 -41.25 9.58 -52.72
N LYS A 168 -40.90 10.84 -52.43
CA LYS A 168 -41.66 12.04 -52.79
C LYS A 168 -40.77 13.11 -53.40
N ASN A 169 -41.37 14.03 -54.15
CA ASN A 169 -40.62 15.10 -54.80
C ASN A 169 -39.45 14.61 -55.64
N LEU A 170 -39.67 13.48 -56.34
CA LEU A 170 -38.64 12.90 -57.17
C LEU A 170 -38.45 13.72 -58.41
N ASN A 171 -37.27 14.21 -58.67
CA ASN A 171 -36.87 14.91 -59.86
C ASN A 171 -35.67 14.18 -60.48
N ILE A 172 -35.79 13.84 -61.75
CA ILE A 172 -34.73 13.18 -62.52
C ILE A 172 -34.51 14.01 -63.80
N ASN A 173 -33.30 14.36 -64.06
CA ASN A 173 -32.86 15.05 -65.27
C ASN A 173 -31.70 14.30 -65.87
N ILE A 174 -31.89 13.76 -67.09
CA ILE A 174 -30.86 13.07 -67.84
C ILE A 174 -30.75 13.76 -69.21
N PRO A 175 -29.68 14.48 -69.54
CA PRO A 175 -29.51 15.25 -70.77
C PRO A 175 -29.70 14.37 -72.03
N PHE A 176 -29.10 13.22 -72.03
CA PHE A 176 -29.33 12.18 -73.07
C PHE A 176 -28.85 10.85 -72.60
N VAL A 177 -29.36 9.76 -73.20
CA VAL A 177 -28.93 8.38 -73.09
C VAL A 177 -28.91 7.79 -74.49
N SER A 178 -27.72 7.38 -74.99
CA SER A 178 -27.62 6.91 -76.34
C SER A 178 -26.73 5.68 -76.42
N THR A 179 -27.16 4.73 -77.24
CA THR A 179 -26.34 3.50 -77.61
C THR A 179 -25.70 3.67 -78.95
N ILE A 180 -25.90 4.80 -79.65
CA ILE A 180 -25.31 5.15 -80.92
C ILE A 180 -23.79 5.23 -80.74
N PRO A 181 -22.95 4.52 -81.53
CA PRO A 181 -21.52 4.38 -81.25
C PRO A 181 -20.72 5.65 -81.00
N TYR A 182 -21.01 6.76 -81.77
CA TYR A 182 -20.31 8.03 -81.57
C TYR A 182 -20.77 8.79 -80.31
N ASP A 183 -21.98 8.56 -79.79
CA ASP A 183 -22.52 9.20 -78.60
C ASP A 183 -22.02 8.51 -77.33
N THR A 184 -21.67 7.24 -77.35
CA THR A 184 -21.27 6.45 -76.21
C THR A 184 -20.04 7.01 -75.51
N GLU A 185 -19.17 7.73 -76.26
CA GLU A 185 -17.97 8.34 -75.68
C GLU A 185 -18.21 9.73 -75.10
N ILE A 186 -19.42 10.27 -75.23
CA ILE A 186 -19.79 11.59 -74.62
C ILE A 186 -20.25 11.40 -73.17
N PHE A 187 -19.71 12.27 -72.27
CA PHE A 187 -20.19 12.28 -70.91
C PHE A 187 -21.60 12.89 -70.83
N ILE A 188 -22.47 12.17 -70.18
CA ILE A 188 -23.79 12.70 -69.79
C ILE A 188 -23.74 13.15 -68.33
N THR A 189 -24.58 14.09 -67.94
CA THR A 189 -24.66 14.67 -66.58
C THR A 189 -26.04 14.40 -65.99
N PRO A 190 -26.33 13.15 -65.56
CA PRO A 190 -27.58 12.83 -64.91
C PRO A 190 -27.69 13.54 -63.58
N GLY A 191 -28.88 13.95 -63.20
CA GLY A 191 -29.24 14.48 -61.94
C GLY A 191 -30.50 13.81 -61.38
N PHE A 192 -30.51 13.54 -60.10
CA PHE A 192 -31.62 13.01 -59.33
C PHE A 192 -31.69 13.76 -57.99
N ASP A 193 -32.85 14.20 -57.60
CA ASP A 193 -33.13 14.63 -56.23
C ASP A 193 -34.52 14.19 -55.83
N GLY A 194 -34.67 13.93 -54.53
CA GLY A 194 -35.95 13.47 -53.94
C GLY A 194 -35.86 13.24 -52.45
N VAL A 195 -36.98 12.86 -51.89
CA VAL A 195 -37.13 12.53 -50.44
C VAL A 195 -37.64 11.11 -50.32
N ILE A 196 -36.81 10.19 -49.76
CA ILE A 196 -37.14 8.80 -49.56
C ILE A 196 -37.29 8.53 -48.03
N ASN A 197 -38.49 8.16 -47.59
CA ASN A 197 -38.82 7.99 -46.18
C ASN A 197 -38.37 9.16 -45.28
N GLY A 198 -38.55 10.40 -45.76
CA GLY A 198 -38.09 11.60 -45.06
C GLY A 198 -36.63 11.98 -45.29
N THR A 199 -35.85 11.10 -45.90
CA THR A 199 -34.42 11.34 -46.22
C THR A 199 -34.29 12.07 -47.56
N LYS A 200 -33.58 13.18 -47.57
CA LYS A 200 -33.21 13.89 -48.79
C LYS A 200 -32.08 13.20 -49.48
N LEU A 201 -32.28 12.78 -50.70
CA LEU A 201 -31.25 12.19 -51.54
C LEU A 201 -31.03 13.05 -52.75
N LYS A 202 -29.79 13.39 -53.02
CA LYS A 202 -29.34 14.11 -54.22
C LYS A 202 -28.18 13.35 -54.85
N PHE A 203 -28.29 13.18 -56.16
CA PHE A 203 -27.31 12.49 -56.97
C PHE A 203 -27.12 13.24 -58.26
N PHE A 204 -25.93 13.55 -58.65
CA PHE A 204 -25.58 14.18 -59.93
C PHE A 204 -24.12 13.87 -60.27
N GLY A 205 -23.77 14.04 -61.53
CA GLY A 205 -22.38 13.83 -61.94
C GLY A 205 -22.23 13.71 -63.44
N LYS A 206 -21.19 13.04 -63.85
CA LYS A 206 -20.94 12.75 -65.26
C LYS A 206 -20.62 11.26 -65.44
N THR A 207 -21.18 10.66 -66.45
CA THR A 207 -21.02 9.22 -66.75
C THR A 207 -21.03 8.94 -68.25
N ARG A 208 -20.34 7.87 -68.65
CA ARG A 208 -20.43 7.31 -69.98
C ARG A 208 -20.92 5.85 -69.85
N PRO A 209 -22.22 5.62 -69.68
CA PRO A 209 -22.77 4.36 -69.27
C PRO A 209 -22.66 3.24 -70.35
N PHE A 210 -22.45 3.60 -71.63
CA PHE A 210 -22.34 2.69 -72.71
C PHE A 210 -20.96 2.67 -73.42
N ALA A 211 -20.01 3.52 -72.88
CA ALA A 211 -18.62 3.45 -73.33
C ALA A 211 -17.95 2.17 -72.89
N LYS A 212 -16.89 1.77 -73.55
CA LYS A 212 -16.14 0.54 -73.18
C LYS A 212 -15.53 0.60 -71.81
N ASP A 213 -15.12 1.78 -71.33
CA ASP A 213 -14.53 2.03 -70.02
C ASP A 213 -15.54 2.36 -68.91
N LEU A 214 -16.82 2.51 -69.27
CA LEU A 214 -17.91 2.84 -68.30
C LEU A 214 -17.52 3.93 -67.27
N LYS A 215 -16.78 4.95 -67.68
CA LYS A 215 -16.24 5.95 -66.76
C LYS A 215 -17.34 6.81 -66.18
N SER A 216 -17.36 6.93 -64.84
CA SER A 216 -18.37 7.71 -64.11
C SER A 216 -17.72 8.47 -62.97
N GLU A 217 -18.17 9.66 -62.70
CA GLU A 217 -17.84 10.46 -61.54
C GLU A 217 -19.13 11.05 -61.00
N LEU A 218 -19.57 10.53 -59.86
CA LEU A 218 -20.91 10.73 -59.36
C LEU A 218 -20.82 11.36 -57.98
N PHE A 219 -21.51 12.48 -57.78
CA PHE A 219 -21.71 13.10 -56.48
C PHE A 219 -23.00 12.56 -55.87
N VAL A 220 -22.90 12.18 -54.59
CA VAL A 220 -24.03 11.67 -53.80
C VAL A 220 -24.13 12.49 -52.54
N ALA A 221 -25.30 12.98 -52.23
CA ALA A 221 -25.64 13.63 -50.96
C ALA A 221 -26.90 12.97 -50.40
N LEU A 222 -26.76 12.45 -49.19
CA LEU A 222 -27.82 11.84 -48.38
C LEU A 222 -27.95 12.68 -47.10
N SER A 223 -29.17 13.14 -46.79
CA SER A 223 -29.36 13.94 -45.57
C SER A 223 -30.62 13.52 -44.83
N GLY A 224 -30.49 13.35 -43.55
CA GLY A 224 -31.58 12.96 -42.65
C GLY A 224 -32.01 11.49 -42.74
N PHE A 225 -31.08 10.61 -43.13
CA PHE A 225 -31.39 9.17 -43.16
C PHE A 225 -31.46 8.57 -41.74
N ARG A 226 -32.62 8.11 -41.35
CA ARG A 226 -32.85 7.50 -40.05
C ARG A 226 -32.50 6.02 -40.07
N LEU A 227 -31.60 5.59 -39.17
CA LEU A 227 -31.18 4.18 -39.06
C LEU A 227 -32.32 3.25 -38.67
N LEU A 228 -33.34 3.75 -37.96
CA LEU A 228 -34.56 2.98 -37.66
C LEU A 228 -35.19 2.38 -38.94
N GLN A 229 -34.98 2.98 -40.11
CA GLN A 229 -35.51 2.48 -41.38
C GLN A 229 -34.85 1.18 -41.87
N ILE A 230 -33.67 0.81 -41.32
CA ILE A 230 -33.03 -0.47 -41.68
C ILE A 230 -33.45 -1.60 -40.77
N GLU A 231 -34.10 -1.32 -39.65
CA GLU A 231 -34.50 -2.33 -38.63
C GLU A 231 -35.29 -3.52 -39.26
N PRO A 232 -36.27 -3.32 -40.19
CA PRO A 232 -36.98 -4.42 -40.82
C PRO A 232 -36.09 -5.33 -41.68
N PHE A 233 -34.94 -4.85 -42.11
CA PHE A 233 -33.99 -5.57 -42.97
C PHE A 233 -32.87 -6.26 -42.17
N LEU A 234 -32.80 -6.06 -40.83
CA LEU A 234 -31.78 -6.69 -40.00
C LEU A 234 -32.06 -8.22 -39.86
N PRO A 235 -31.05 -9.06 -39.92
CA PRO A 235 -31.24 -10.48 -39.73
C PRO A 235 -31.81 -10.79 -38.34
N LYS A 236 -32.82 -11.65 -38.25
CA LYS A 236 -33.46 -12.05 -36.98
C LYS A 236 -32.52 -12.75 -35.96
N SER A 237 -31.31 -13.11 -36.42
CA SER A 237 -30.24 -13.67 -35.58
C SER A 237 -29.37 -12.62 -34.88
N THR A 238 -29.61 -11.36 -35.08
CA THR A 238 -28.87 -10.28 -34.40
C THR A 238 -29.43 -10.06 -33.00
N THR A 239 -28.54 -9.78 -32.02
CA THR A 239 -28.90 -9.42 -30.64
C THR A 239 -29.30 -7.94 -30.50
N VAL A 240 -29.51 -7.26 -31.62
CA VAL A 240 -29.90 -5.84 -31.65
C VAL A 240 -31.41 -5.73 -31.44
N ASN A 241 -31.82 -5.12 -30.35
CA ASN A 241 -33.24 -4.91 -30.01
C ASN A 241 -33.76 -3.59 -30.57
N LYS A 242 -32.89 -2.59 -30.70
CA LYS A 242 -33.24 -1.27 -31.24
C LYS A 242 -32.01 -0.60 -31.82
N ILE A 243 -32.18 0.05 -32.99
CA ILE A 243 -31.17 0.91 -33.57
C ILE A 243 -31.83 2.20 -34.05
N ASP A 244 -31.27 3.34 -33.72
CA ASP A 244 -31.73 4.66 -34.24
C ASP A 244 -30.53 5.58 -34.45
N GLY A 245 -30.72 6.67 -35.14
CA GLY A 245 -29.70 7.66 -35.46
C GLY A 245 -30.01 8.30 -36.82
N VAL A 246 -29.41 9.43 -37.05
CA VAL A 246 -29.56 10.20 -38.32
C VAL A 246 -28.21 10.21 -39.03
N VAL A 247 -28.22 9.82 -40.29
CA VAL A 247 -27.05 9.74 -41.14
C VAL A 247 -27.13 10.80 -42.24
N ASP A 248 -26.08 11.62 -42.33
CA ASP A 248 -25.80 12.51 -43.42
C ASP A 248 -24.51 12.09 -44.12
N LEU A 249 -24.52 11.99 -45.44
CA LEU A 249 -23.38 11.59 -46.24
C LEU A 249 -23.26 12.51 -47.46
N VAL A 250 -22.06 12.99 -47.70
CA VAL A 250 -21.74 13.74 -48.91
C VAL A 250 -20.46 13.20 -49.50
N GLY A 251 -20.47 12.82 -50.75
CA GLY A 251 -19.29 12.26 -51.35
C GLY A 251 -19.29 12.18 -52.86
N THR A 252 -18.16 11.81 -53.39
CA THR A 252 -17.95 11.56 -54.81
C THR A 252 -17.45 10.14 -55.02
N MET A 253 -18.11 9.42 -55.87
CA MET A 253 -17.71 8.08 -56.30
C MET A 253 -17.25 8.11 -57.75
N SER A 254 -16.05 7.66 -58.03
CA SER A 254 -15.56 7.45 -59.38
C SER A 254 -15.50 5.97 -59.68
N PHE A 255 -15.98 5.60 -60.85
CA PHE A 255 -16.02 4.24 -61.36
C PHE A 255 -15.43 4.21 -62.75
N GLU A 256 -14.55 3.26 -63.01
CA GLU A 256 -13.98 3.02 -64.32
C GLU A 256 -13.82 1.51 -64.54
N LYS A 257 -14.28 1.00 -65.69
CA LYS A 257 -14.07 -0.42 -66.01
C LYS A 257 -12.81 -0.55 -66.89
N LYS A 258 -11.79 -1.22 -66.35
CA LYS A 258 -10.56 -1.54 -67.08
C LYS A 258 -10.39 -3.05 -67.15
N ASP A 259 -10.20 -3.57 -68.36
CA ASP A 259 -9.90 -5.00 -68.61
C ASP A 259 -10.80 -5.98 -67.79
N SER A 260 -12.11 -5.77 -67.86
CA SER A 260 -13.16 -6.56 -67.22
C SER A 260 -13.25 -6.40 -65.67
N HIS A 261 -12.40 -5.59 -65.07
CA HIS A 261 -12.45 -5.34 -63.61
C HIS A 261 -12.89 -3.90 -63.32
N PRO A 262 -13.86 -3.70 -62.44
CA PRO A 262 -14.23 -2.37 -62.00
C PRO A 262 -13.16 -1.78 -61.07
N LEU A 263 -12.77 -0.54 -61.33
CA LEU A 263 -11.94 0.29 -60.43
C LEU A 263 -12.82 1.36 -59.80
N VAL A 264 -12.94 1.30 -58.52
CA VAL A 264 -13.76 2.25 -57.73
C VAL A 264 -12.85 3.14 -56.91
N SER A 265 -13.09 4.43 -56.92
CA SER A 265 -12.57 5.32 -55.91
C SER A 265 -13.72 6.10 -55.27
N LEU A 266 -13.59 6.27 -53.93
CA LEU A 266 -14.60 6.95 -53.12
C LEU A 266 -13.95 8.08 -52.34
N LYS A 267 -14.58 9.24 -52.32
CA LYS A 267 -14.27 10.36 -51.41
C LYS A 267 -15.55 10.79 -50.75
N THR A 268 -15.60 10.80 -49.44
CA THR A 268 -16.85 11.06 -48.71
C THR A 268 -16.62 11.68 -47.34
N ASP A 269 -17.57 12.52 -46.96
CA ASP A 269 -17.79 12.95 -45.60
C ASP A 269 -19.06 12.27 -45.06
N LEU A 270 -19.00 11.81 -43.82
CA LEU A 270 -20.10 11.11 -43.14
C LEU A 270 -20.33 11.74 -41.78
N ASN A 271 -21.60 12.04 -41.47
CA ASN A 271 -22.05 12.39 -40.11
C ASN A 271 -23.14 11.40 -39.70
N VAL A 272 -23.05 10.95 -38.46
CA VAL A 272 -24.11 10.18 -37.80
C VAL A 272 -24.42 10.89 -36.49
N SER A 273 -25.66 11.30 -36.29
CA SER A 273 -26.09 11.98 -35.05
C SER A 273 -27.16 11.19 -34.33
N ASP A 274 -27.29 11.45 -33.01
CA ASP A 274 -28.32 10.88 -32.14
C ASP A 274 -28.34 9.33 -32.18
N PHE A 275 -27.15 8.71 -32.27
CA PHE A 275 -27.04 7.26 -32.40
C PHE A 275 -27.38 6.54 -31.10
N LEU A 276 -28.21 5.52 -31.23
CA LEU A 276 -28.57 4.59 -30.15
C LEU A 276 -28.59 3.18 -30.70
N VAL A 277 -27.91 2.27 -30.03
CA VAL A 277 -28.08 0.84 -30.20
C VAL A 277 -28.33 0.18 -28.86
N ASN A 278 -29.39 -0.61 -28.79
CA ASN A 278 -29.74 -1.43 -27.63
C ASN A 278 -29.58 -2.89 -28.00
N THR A 279 -28.85 -3.61 -27.18
CA THR A 279 -28.69 -5.06 -27.26
C THR A 279 -29.02 -5.68 -25.89
N ASP A 280 -29.06 -7.02 -25.78
CA ASP A 280 -29.39 -7.69 -24.53
C ASP A 280 -28.46 -7.26 -23.37
N GLY A 281 -28.91 -6.28 -22.57
CA GLY A 281 -28.19 -5.74 -21.41
C GLY A 281 -27.15 -4.66 -21.68
N GLN A 282 -27.02 -4.19 -22.91
CA GLN A 282 -26.04 -3.15 -23.28
C GLN A 282 -26.71 -2.03 -24.07
N ASP A 283 -26.52 -0.80 -23.63
CA ASP A 283 -26.90 0.42 -24.35
C ASP A 283 -25.63 1.16 -24.77
N VAL A 284 -25.53 1.48 -26.05
CA VAL A 284 -24.49 2.36 -26.58
C VAL A 284 -25.16 3.56 -27.23
N VAL A 285 -24.78 4.73 -26.78
CA VAL A 285 -25.31 6.02 -27.26
C VAL A 285 -24.15 6.94 -27.56
N PHE A 286 -24.22 7.66 -28.69
CA PHE A 286 -23.36 8.80 -28.94
C PHE A 286 -24.12 9.92 -29.62
N GLU A 287 -23.69 11.16 -29.42
CA GLU A 287 -24.32 12.34 -29.95
C GLU A 287 -24.00 12.49 -31.45
N LYS A 288 -22.71 12.41 -31.81
CA LYS A 288 -22.30 12.65 -33.20
C LYS A 288 -21.02 11.89 -33.54
N LEU A 289 -21.05 11.23 -34.68
CA LEU A 289 -19.86 10.71 -35.38
C LEU A 289 -19.65 11.51 -36.64
N THR A 290 -18.49 12.12 -36.81
CA THR A 290 -18.10 12.86 -38.01
C THR A 290 -16.86 12.22 -38.60
N VAL A 291 -16.94 11.84 -39.88
CA VAL A 291 -15.82 11.36 -40.70
C VAL A 291 -15.60 12.35 -41.82
N LYS A 292 -14.40 12.94 -41.89
CA LYS A 292 -14.08 13.95 -42.90
C LYS A 292 -13.04 13.42 -43.89
N HIS A 293 -13.29 13.71 -45.17
CA HIS A 293 -12.40 13.40 -46.26
C HIS A 293 -11.93 11.95 -46.29
N ALA A 294 -12.87 11.01 -46.01
CA ALA A 294 -12.59 9.61 -46.22
C ALA A 294 -12.39 9.36 -47.71
N ALA A 295 -11.28 8.78 -48.08
CA ALA A 295 -10.94 8.43 -49.45
C ALA A 295 -10.49 6.98 -49.54
N PHE A 296 -10.93 6.28 -50.55
CA PHE A 296 -10.49 4.92 -50.87
C PHE A 296 -10.28 4.80 -52.39
N ASN A 297 -9.18 4.20 -52.77
CA ASN A 297 -8.86 3.90 -54.17
C ASN A 297 -8.60 2.39 -54.31
N GLN A 298 -9.48 1.73 -55.06
CA GLN A 298 -9.38 0.28 -55.26
C GLN A 298 -8.19 -0.09 -56.13
N LYS A 299 -7.73 0.80 -57.05
CA LYS A 299 -6.56 0.53 -57.92
C LYS A 299 -5.28 0.33 -57.12
N ASP A 300 -5.04 1.19 -56.16
CA ASP A 300 -3.85 1.19 -55.31
C ASP A 300 -4.11 0.48 -54.00
N LEU A 301 -5.34 0.04 -53.76
CA LEU A 301 -5.82 -0.55 -52.51
C LEU A 301 -5.48 0.30 -51.28
N ASN A 302 -5.48 1.63 -51.44
CA ASN A 302 -5.17 2.60 -50.39
C ASN A 302 -6.42 3.32 -49.92
N GLY A 303 -6.54 3.48 -48.61
CA GLY A 303 -7.55 4.32 -48.04
C GLY A 303 -6.93 5.35 -47.08
N SER A 304 -7.60 6.47 -46.95
CA SER A 304 -7.24 7.54 -46.01
C SER A 304 -8.48 8.20 -45.43
N VAL A 305 -8.36 8.74 -44.22
CA VAL A 305 -9.36 9.59 -43.60
C VAL A 305 -8.61 10.74 -42.91
N ASP A 306 -9.05 11.97 -43.18
CA ASP A 306 -8.39 13.13 -42.57
C ASP A 306 -8.71 13.21 -41.05
N SER A 307 -9.98 13.05 -40.69
CA SER A 307 -10.38 12.97 -39.29
C SER A 307 -11.64 12.12 -39.09
N ILE A 308 -11.66 11.43 -37.95
CA ILE A 308 -12.83 10.75 -37.41
C ILE A 308 -13.06 11.34 -36.01
N ARG A 309 -14.18 11.97 -35.77
CA ARG A 309 -14.57 12.53 -34.50
C ARG A 309 -15.84 11.88 -33.97
N LEU A 310 -15.83 11.43 -32.76
CA LEU A 310 -16.97 10.85 -32.05
C LEU A 310 -17.24 11.67 -30.79
N ASP A 311 -18.41 12.25 -30.69
CA ASP A 311 -18.82 13.09 -29.58
C ASP A 311 -19.79 12.34 -28.65
N SER A 312 -19.64 12.53 -27.35
CA SER A 312 -20.54 12.10 -26.28
C SER A 312 -20.87 10.59 -26.25
N LEU A 313 -19.86 9.72 -26.34
CA LEU A 313 -20.11 8.29 -26.20
C LEU A 313 -20.45 7.94 -24.75
N ALA A 314 -21.55 7.21 -24.57
CA ALA A 314 -21.90 6.57 -23.31
C ALA A 314 -22.34 5.12 -23.55
N ALA A 315 -21.73 4.20 -22.80
CA ALA A 315 -22.10 2.79 -22.84
C ALA A 315 -22.36 2.29 -21.41
N LYS A 316 -23.49 1.61 -21.23
CA LYS A 316 -23.78 0.80 -20.03
C LYS A 316 -23.40 -0.62 -20.35
N LEU A 317 -22.56 -1.20 -19.50
CA LEU A 317 -22.08 -2.57 -19.65
C LEU A 317 -22.61 -3.42 -18.49
N PRO A 318 -22.90 -4.70 -18.72
CA PRO A 318 -23.27 -5.61 -17.63
C PRO A 318 -22.07 -5.86 -16.70
N ASP A 319 -22.36 -6.25 -15.48
CA ASP A 319 -21.43 -6.75 -14.48
C ASP A 319 -20.55 -5.69 -13.77
N THR A 320 -19.23 -5.79 -13.89
CA THR A 320 -18.26 -5.02 -13.10
C THR A 320 -18.05 -3.59 -13.60
N VAL A 321 -18.12 -3.38 -14.92
CA VAL A 321 -18.00 -2.02 -15.48
C VAL A 321 -19.39 -1.46 -15.71
N LYS A 322 -19.85 -0.56 -14.86
CA LYS A 322 -21.22 -0.02 -14.91
C LYS A 322 -21.42 1.02 -15.98
N LYS A 323 -20.41 1.82 -16.25
CA LYS A 323 -20.50 2.92 -17.21
C LYS A 323 -19.12 3.19 -17.80
N VAL A 324 -19.08 3.30 -19.10
CA VAL A 324 -17.92 3.83 -19.85
C VAL A 324 -18.43 4.91 -20.79
N GLY A 325 -17.78 6.04 -20.86
CA GLY A 325 -18.09 7.08 -21.78
C GLY A 325 -16.94 8.07 -21.94
N PHE A 326 -17.05 8.94 -22.93
CA PHE A 326 -16.15 10.07 -23.11
C PHE A 326 -16.90 11.24 -23.74
N GLU A 327 -16.37 12.45 -23.55
CA GLU A 327 -16.95 13.65 -24.15
C GLU A 327 -16.67 13.72 -25.65
N ASN A 328 -15.44 13.47 -26.05
CA ASN A 328 -15.08 13.36 -27.45
C ASN A 328 -13.85 12.49 -27.68
N MET A 329 -13.80 11.85 -28.83
CA MET A 329 -12.64 11.15 -29.37
C MET A 329 -12.38 11.65 -30.78
N GLU A 330 -11.13 12.02 -31.06
CA GLU A 330 -10.70 12.43 -32.41
C GLU A 330 -9.53 11.56 -32.88
N ILE A 331 -9.66 11.04 -34.09
CA ILE A 331 -8.61 10.27 -34.77
C ILE A 331 -8.22 11.05 -36.00
N SER A 332 -6.98 11.45 -36.13
CA SER A 332 -6.50 12.22 -37.25
C SER A 332 -5.55 11.45 -38.15
N LYS A 333 -5.59 11.81 -39.45
CA LYS A 333 -4.67 11.29 -40.46
C LYS A 333 -4.54 9.75 -40.46
N VAL A 334 -5.68 9.10 -40.74
CA VAL A 334 -5.72 7.65 -40.90
C VAL A 334 -5.32 7.30 -42.33
N SER A 335 -4.42 6.36 -42.51
CA SER A 335 -4.14 5.73 -43.79
C SER A 335 -4.11 4.21 -43.62
N PHE A 336 -4.66 3.49 -44.61
CA PHE A 336 -4.70 2.03 -44.53
C PHE A 336 -4.53 1.38 -45.91
N ASN A 337 -3.94 0.20 -45.93
CA ASN A 337 -3.82 -0.62 -47.11
C ASN A 337 -4.32 -2.03 -46.83
N PRO A 338 -5.50 -2.41 -47.33
CA PRO A 338 -6.05 -3.75 -47.10
C PRO A 338 -5.22 -4.90 -47.68
N ALA A 339 -4.51 -4.68 -48.77
CA ALA A 339 -3.68 -5.72 -49.40
C ALA A 339 -2.45 -6.03 -48.54
N GLN A 340 -1.83 -5.01 -48.00
CA GLN A 340 -0.67 -5.16 -47.12
C GLN A 340 -1.09 -5.43 -45.68
N LYS A 341 -2.37 -5.25 -45.36
CA LYS A 341 -2.93 -5.29 -44.00
C LYS A 341 -2.20 -4.32 -43.05
N THR A 342 -2.02 -3.09 -43.50
CA THR A 342 -1.40 -2.02 -42.72
C THR A 342 -2.40 -0.91 -42.46
N ALA A 343 -2.34 -0.31 -41.25
CA ALA A 343 -3.08 0.88 -40.90
C ALA A 343 -2.19 1.80 -40.04
N ASN A 344 -2.11 3.07 -40.43
CA ASN A 344 -1.35 4.08 -39.73
C ASN A 344 -2.30 5.19 -39.30
N LEU A 345 -2.31 5.46 -38.02
CA LEU A 345 -3.06 6.54 -37.37
C LEU A 345 -2.04 7.52 -36.80
N LYS A 346 -2.20 8.79 -37.08
CA LYS A 346 -1.26 9.78 -36.56
C LYS A 346 -1.56 10.09 -35.12
N ASP A 347 -2.72 10.64 -34.84
CA ASP A 347 -3.10 11.01 -33.48
C ASP A 347 -4.48 10.44 -33.14
N ILE A 348 -4.61 9.97 -31.92
CA ILE A 348 -5.87 9.61 -31.29
C ILE A 348 -5.95 10.39 -29.97
N ASP A 349 -6.93 11.29 -29.86
CA ASP A 349 -7.17 12.08 -28.67
C ASP A 349 -8.54 11.74 -28.09
N ILE A 350 -8.59 11.28 -26.85
CA ILE A 350 -9.81 10.94 -26.11
C ILE A 350 -9.91 11.88 -24.91
N ASN A 351 -10.95 12.72 -24.92
CA ASN A 351 -11.18 13.70 -23.87
C ASN A 351 -12.43 13.35 -23.06
N GLY A 352 -12.37 13.63 -21.78
CA GLY A 352 -13.48 13.40 -20.87
C GLY A 352 -13.82 11.93 -20.67
N LEU A 353 -12.84 11.02 -20.79
CA LEU A 353 -13.05 9.60 -20.49
C LEU A 353 -13.58 9.44 -19.06
N SER A 354 -14.70 8.78 -18.91
CA SER A 354 -15.31 8.45 -17.62
C SER A 354 -15.54 6.95 -17.52
N VAL A 355 -14.90 6.34 -16.54
CA VAL A 355 -15.03 4.89 -16.29
C VAL A 355 -15.51 4.68 -14.86
N SER A 356 -16.59 3.92 -14.69
CA SER A 356 -17.12 3.55 -13.38
C SER A 356 -17.10 2.04 -13.21
N VAL A 357 -16.31 1.58 -12.24
CA VAL A 357 -16.17 0.17 -11.90
C VAL A 357 -16.80 -0.09 -10.54
N TYR A 358 -17.68 -1.08 -10.47
CA TYR A 358 -18.35 -1.48 -9.24
C TYR A 358 -18.16 -2.97 -9.00
N LYS A 359 -17.71 -3.32 -7.80
CA LYS A 359 -17.57 -4.70 -7.35
C LYS A 359 -18.46 -4.96 -6.14
N PRO A 360 -19.55 -5.75 -6.28
CA PRO A 360 -20.44 -6.07 -5.19
C PRO A 360 -19.82 -7.05 -4.19
N LYS A 361 -20.35 -7.08 -2.97
CA LYS A 361 -19.88 -7.92 -1.86
C LYS A 361 -19.82 -9.42 -2.19
N ASN A 362 -20.80 -9.92 -2.96
CA ASN A 362 -20.93 -11.34 -3.34
C ASN A 362 -20.52 -11.61 -4.80
N GLY A 363 -19.92 -10.65 -5.47
CA GLY A 363 -19.51 -10.80 -6.85
C GLY A 363 -18.27 -11.67 -6.95
N GLN A 364 -18.41 -12.87 -7.47
CA GLN A 364 -17.28 -13.48 -8.16
C GLN A 364 -16.84 -12.47 -9.20
N ALA A 365 -15.58 -12.09 -9.19
CA ALA A 365 -15.00 -11.36 -10.30
C ALA A 365 -15.34 -12.17 -11.55
N GLY A 366 -16.28 -11.67 -12.35
CA GLY A 366 -16.67 -12.27 -13.62
C GLY A 366 -15.48 -12.19 -14.59
N GLY A 367 -14.44 -12.90 -14.26
CA GLY A 367 -13.40 -13.27 -15.18
C GLY A 367 -13.98 -14.32 -16.13
N GLY A 368 -14.99 -13.93 -16.90
CA GLY A 368 -15.33 -14.69 -18.08
C GLY A 368 -14.07 -14.79 -18.90
N LYS A 369 -13.42 -15.94 -18.88
CA LYS A 369 -12.39 -16.24 -19.88
C LYS A 369 -13.00 -15.82 -21.21
N PRO A 370 -12.35 -14.93 -21.98
CA PRO A 370 -12.88 -14.57 -23.28
C PRO A 370 -13.20 -15.90 -23.98
N LYS A 371 -14.49 -16.08 -24.35
CA LYS A 371 -14.88 -17.23 -25.18
C LYS A 371 -13.93 -17.18 -26.35
N LYS A 372 -13.06 -18.16 -26.45
CA LYS A 372 -12.25 -18.36 -27.65
C LYS A 372 -13.25 -18.50 -28.78
N THR A 373 -13.48 -17.43 -29.53
CA THR A 373 -14.12 -17.51 -30.84
C THR A 373 -13.27 -18.46 -31.65
N ALA A 374 -13.80 -19.64 -31.85
CA ALA A 374 -13.23 -20.64 -32.75
C ALA A 374 -13.38 -20.10 -34.17
N GLY A 375 -12.32 -19.48 -34.65
CA GLY A 375 -12.17 -18.91 -35.98
C GLY A 375 -10.69 -18.69 -36.20
N ARG A 376 -9.96 -19.80 -36.39
CA ARG A 376 -8.61 -19.75 -36.93
C ARG A 376 -8.73 -19.41 -38.43
N ASN A 377 -8.87 -18.14 -38.75
CA ASN A 377 -8.48 -17.67 -40.06
C ASN A 377 -6.95 -17.50 -40.04
N ASP A 378 -6.26 -18.32 -40.81
CA ASP A 378 -4.80 -18.27 -41.07
C ASP A 378 -4.37 -16.98 -41.80
N SER A 379 -5.12 -15.92 -41.71
CA SER A 379 -4.81 -14.66 -42.35
C SER A 379 -3.81 -13.87 -41.52
N LYS A 380 -2.72 -13.40 -42.17
CA LYS A 380 -1.74 -12.49 -41.54
C LYS A 380 -2.45 -11.35 -40.79
N PRO A 381 -2.11 -11.10 -39.51
CA PRO A 381 -2.76 -10.04 -38.75
C PRO A 381 -2.43 -8.65 -39.30
N TRP A 382 -3.30 -7.68 -39.06
CA TRP A 382 -3.06 -6.28 -39.45
C TRP A 382 -1.89 -5.71 -38.65
N SER A 383 -1.01 -4.98 -39.33
CA SER A 383 0.00 -4.13 -38.72
C SER A 383 -0.59 -2.74 -38.53
N VAL A 384 -0.86 -2.39 -37.29
CA VAL A 384 -1.42 -1.10 -36.92
C VAL A 384 -0.35 -0.25 -36.22
N THR A 385 -0.16 0.98 -36.67
CA THR A 385 0.70 1.97 -36.03
C THR A 385 -0.12 3.18 -35.58
N VAL A 386 0.14 3.66 -34.38
CA VAL A 386 -0.41 4.90 -33.85
C VAL A 386 0.75 5.76 -33.36
N SER A 387 0.95 6.93 -33.96
CA SER A 387 2.07 7.80 -33.59
C SER A 387 1.87 8.38 -32.20
N LYS A 388 0.64 8.81 -31.88
CA LYS A 388 0.29 9.33 -30.56
C LYS A 388 -1.14 8.95 -30.19
N LEU A 389 -1.31 8.44 -28.98
CA LEU A 389 -2.61 8.28 -28.32
C LEU A 389 -2.60 9.10 -27.04
N SER A 390 -3.52 10.04 -26.91
CA SER A 390 -3.74 10.83 -25.71
C SER A 390 -5.11 10.51 -25.13
N VAL A 391 -5.16 10.32 -23.84
CA VAL A 391 -6.41 10.12 -23.08
C VAL A 391 -6.39 11.01 -21.86
N ASN A 392 -7.47 11.74 -21.70
CA ASN A 392 -7.71 12.53 -20.50
C ASN A 392 -9.10 12.22 -19.96
N GLY A 393 -9.23 12.10 -18.63
CA GLY A 393 -10.51 11.71 -18.06
C GLY A 393 -10.50 11.46 -16.56
N GLU A 394 -11.45 10.65 -16.14
CA GLU A 394 -11.64 10.25 -14.75
C GLU A 394 -12.05 8.78 -14.63
N ALA A 395 -11.75 8.18 -13.49
CA ALA A 395 -12.25 6.86 -13.13
C ALA A 395 -12.79 6.85 -11.71
N SER A 396 -13.82 6.05 -11.48
CA SER A 396 -14.32 5.73 -10.16
C SER A 396 -14.31 4.22 -9.94
N TYR A 397 -13.83 3.81 -8.78
CA TYR A 397 -13.83 2.42 -8.36
C TYR A 397 -14.52 2.31 -7.02
N LYS A 398 -15.51 1.43 -6.94
CA LYS A 398 -16.21 1.12 -5.70
C LYS A 398 -16.22 -0.38 -5.48
N ASP A 399 -15.67 -0.82 -4.36
CA ASP A 399 -15.65 -2.21 -3.90
C ASP A 399 -16.34 -2.29 -2.54
N GLU A 400 -17.38 -3.08 -2.40
CA GLU A 400 -18.13 -3.23 -1.14
C GLU A 400 -17.38 -4.04 -0.08
N LEU A 401 -16.34 -4.79 -0.50
CA LEU A 401 -15.53 -5.59 0.41
C LEU A 401 -14.05 -5.61 -0.04
N PHE A 402 -13.41 -4.43 -0.01
CA PHE A 402 -12.03 -4.27 -0.47
C PHE A 402 -11.07 -5.11 0.38
N LEU A 403 -10.32 -5.99 -0.27
CA LEU A 403 -9.40 -6.96 0.36
C LEU A 403 -10.04 -7.73 1.55
N GLY A 404 -11.34 -7.99 1.49
CA GLY A 404 -12.05 -8.73 2.53
C GLY A 404 -12.29 -7.95 3.83
N LYS A 405 -12.12 -6.62 3.82
CA LYS A 405 -12.22 -5.77 5.02
C LYS A 405 -13.47 -4.90 5.02
N LYS A 406 -13.39 -3.72 4.43
CA LYS A 406 -14.44 -2.69 4.46
C LYS A 406 -14.75 -2.17 3.05
N PRO A 407 -15.89 -1.52 2.85
CA PRO A 407 -16.15 -0.82 1.60
C PRO A 407 -15.06 0.23 1.31
N TYR A 408 -14.68 0.32 0.05
CA TYR A 408 -13.72 1.31 -0.44
C TYR A 408 -14.22 1.94 -1.71
N GLU A 409 -14.14 3.26 -1.79
CA GLU A 409 -14.46 4.03 -2.98
C GLU A 409 -13.34 5.04 -3.24
N ILE A 410 -12.87 5.08 -4.49
CA ILE A 410 -11.87 6.05 -4.92
C ILE A 410 -12.31 6.68 -6.25
N LYS A 411 -12.12 7.99 -6.36
CA LYS A 411 -12.24 8.75 -7.59
C LYS A 411 -10.86 9.24 -7.99
N ILE A 412 -10.49 8.95 -9.21
CA ILE A 412 -9.22 9.33 -9.82
C ILE A 412 -9.53 10.39 -10.87
N LYS A 413 -9.08 11.62 -10.65
CA LYS A 413 -9.32 12.78 -11.52
C LYS A 413 -8.25 13.85 -11.27
N PRO A 414 -7.54 14.31 -12.31
CA PRO A 414 -7.55 13.81 -13.68
C PRO A 414 -6.79 12.48 -13.81
N ILE A 415 -7.07 11.77 -14.90
CA ILE A 415 -6.22 10.73 -15.47
C ILE A 415 -5.73 11.26 -16.82
N GLU A 416 -4.45 11.31 -17.02
CA GLU A 416 -3.80 11.65 -18.27
C GLU A 416 -2.93 10.48 -18.71
N LEU A 417 -3.17 9.98 -19.93
CA LEU A 417 -2.36 8.93 -20.53
C LEU A 417 -1.89 9.41 -21.92
N THR A 418 -0.61 9.30 -22.17
CA THR A 418 -0.05 9.49 -23.52
C THR A 418 0.77 8.27 -23.91
N LEU A 419 0.44 7.67 -25.04
CA LEU A 419 1.26 6.63 -25.69
C LEU A 419 1.84 7.21 -26.99
N ARG A 420 3.09 6.86 -27.31
CA ARG A 420 3.76 7.26 -28.57
C ARG A 420 4.39 6.06 -29.22
N ASP A 421 4.36 6.05 -30.57
CA ASP A 421 4.98 5.03 -31.40
C ASP A 421 4.44 3.62 -31.15
N LEU A 422 3.13 3.52 -30.86
CA LEU A 422 2.46 2.25 -30.66
C LEU A 422 2.38 1.49 -31.98
N SER A 423 2.89 0.25 -32.01
CA SER A 423 2.81 -0.60 -33.20
C SER A 423 2.62 -2.05 -32.81
N THR A 424 1.69 -2.72 -33.51
CA THR A 424 1.42 -4.14 -33.30
C THR A 424 2.48 -5.06 -33.93
N ALA A 425 3.30 -4.53 -34.84
CA ALA A 425 4.29 -5.29 -35.61
C ALA A 425 5.74 -4.87 -35.35
N SER A 426 5.96 -3.72 -34.69
CA SER A 426 7.31 -3.21 -34.42
C SER A 426 8.03 -3.99 -33.32
N LYS A 427 9.33 -4.18 -33.51
CA LYS A 427 10.22 -4.64 -32.43
C LYS A 427 10.66 -3.51 -31.50
N ASN A 428 10.50 -2.25 -31.93
CA ASN A 428 10.81 -1.08 -31.11
C ASN A 428 9.76 -0.90 -29.98
N PRO A 429 10.14 -0.36 -28.86
CA PRO A 429 9.20 -0.09 -27.77
C PRO A 429 8.30 1.10 -28.12
N PHE A 430 7.10 1.10 -27.63
CA PHE A 430 6.33 2.33 -27.50
C PHE A 430 6.64 3.02 -26.17
N SER A 431 6.55 4.32 -26.13
CA SER A 431 6.64 5.10 -24.89
C SER A 431 5.27 5.39 -24.31
N PHE A 432 5.19 5.46 -23.00
CA PHE A 432 3.99 5.83 -22.28
C PHE A 432 4.28 6.87 -21.20
N ASP A 433 3.33 7.74 -20.95
CA ASP A 433 3.29 8.69 -19.84
C ASP A 433 1.90 8.64 -19.22
N VAL A 434 1.80 8.36 -17.93
CA VAL A 434 0.55 8.26 -17.17
C VAL A 434 0.65 9.18 -15.97
N LYS A 435 -0.34 10.06 -15.80
CA LYS A 435 -0.52 10.85 -14.59
C LYS A 435 -1.92 10.64 -14.06
N ALA A 436 -2.01 10.44 -12.76
CA ALA A 436 -3.28 10.24 -12.09
C ALA A 436 -3.28 10.92 -10.72
N SER A 437 -4.38 11.58 -10.41
CA SER A 437 -4.58 12.27 -9.13
C SER A 437 -5.87 11.80 -8.47
N SER A 438 -5.84 11.72 -7.14
CA SER A 438 -7.00 11.33 -6.34
C SER A 438 -6.93 11.97 -4.96
N SER A 439 -7.95 11.78 -4.13
CA SER A 439 -7.91 12.10 -2.70
C SER A 439 -6.83 11.33 -1.94
N GLU A 440 -6.38 10.19 -2.48
CA GLU A 440 -5.36 9.34 -1.87
C GLU A 440 -3.93 9.69 -2.30
N GLY A 441 -3.76 10.63 -3.22
CA GLY A 441 -2.47 11.10 -3.72
C GLY A 441 -2.36 11.14 -5.23
N ASN A 442 -1.16 11.46 -5.71
CA ASN A 442 -0.85 11.58 -7.13
C ASN A 442 0.18 10.52 -7.53
N ILE A 443 0.04 10.02 -8.75
CA ILE A 443 0.95 9.03 -9.34
C ILE A 443 1.32 9.50 -10.74
N GLY A 444 2.60 9.48 -11.06
CA GLY A 444 3.14 9.65 -12.39
C GLY A 444 3.97 8.43 -12.76
N VAL A 445 3.80 7.91 -13.96
CA VAL A 445 4.60 6.80 -14.48
C VAL A 445 4.91 7.08 -15.94
N SER A 446 6.18 7.10 -16.32
CA SER A 446 6.61 7.27 -17.70
C SER A 446 7.65 6.23 -18.07
N GLY A 447 7.63 5.77 -19.32
CA GLY A 447 8.55 4.71 -19.69
C GLY A 447 8.38 4.18 -21.10
N ARG A 448 8.93 3.00 -21.29
CA ARG A 448 8.89 2.27 -22.57
C ARG A 448 8.46 0.83 -22.35
N TYR A 449 7.70 0.28 -23.30
CA TYR A 449 7.26 -1.10 -23.28
C TYR A 449 7.57 -1.78 -24.61
N TRP A 450 8.23 -2.93 -24.57
CA TRP A 450 8.58 -3.79 -25.72
C TRP A 450 7.54 -4.89 -25.85
N VAL A 451 6.63 -4.75 -26.81
CA VAL A 451 5.52 -5.70 -27.00
C VAL A 451 6.04 -7.12 -27.30
N SER A 452 7.03 -7.24 -28.18
CA SER A 452 7.60 -8.53 -28.57
C SER A 452 8.34 -9.26 -27.44
N GLN A 453 8.98 -8.50 -26.57
CA GLN A 453 9.75 -9.00 -25.44
C GLN A 453 8.92 -9.07 -24.15
N LYS A 454 7.69 -8.51 -24.17
CA LYS A 454 6.86 -8.32 -22.97
C LYS A 454 7.65 -7.69 -21.81
N ALA A 455 8.54 -6.76 -22.14
CA ALA A 455 9.43 -6.10 -21.19
C ALA A 455 9.09 -4.63 -21.06
N PHE A 456 9.39 -4.05 -19.91
CA PHE A 456 9.17 -2.65 -19.63
C PHE A 456 10.34 -2.04 -18.86
N LYS A 457 10.51 -0.75 -19.04
CA LYS A 457 11.33 0.11 -18.19
C LYS A 457 10.60 1.42 -18.01
N CYS A 458 10.37 1.79 -16.77
CA CYS A 458 9.67 3.03 -16.45
C CYS A 458 10.24 3.71 -15.22
N ASP A 459 10.12 5.00 -15.19
CA ASP A 459 10.30 5.84 -14.03
C ASP A 459 8.92 6.15 -13.45
N PHE A 460 8.83 6.20 -12.13
CA PHE A 460 7.60 6.52 -11.44
C PHE A 460 7.83 7.50 -10.31
N ASN A 461 6.84 8.33 -10.08
CA ASN A 461 6.74 9.16 -8.91
C ASN A 461 5.36 9.01 -8.29
N ALA A 462 5.32 8.94 -6.97
CA ALA A 462 4.10 8.99 -6.21
C ALA A 462 4.25 10.05 -5.12
N SER A 463 3.26 10.91 -4.98
CA SER A 463 3.32 12.04 -4.06
C SER A 463 2.03 12.21 -3.28
N LYS A 464 2.18 12.69 -2.04
CA LYS A 464 1.05 12.91 -1.13
C LYS A 464 0.16 11.67 -0.96
N LEU A 465 0.76 10.47 -1.01
CA LEU A 465 0.02 9.23 -0.79
C LEU A 465 -0.49 9.18 0.65
N ARG A 466 -1.79 9.21 0.82
CA ARG A 466 -2.45 9.20 2.12
C ARG A 466 -2.45 7.79 2.73
N LEU A 467 -1.56 7.55 3.69
CA LEU A 467 -1.47 6.24 4.35
C LEU A 467 -2.60 6.00 5.37
N THR A 468 -3.36 7.03 5.76
CA THR A 468 -4.50 6.89 6.69
C THR A 468 -5.61 5.99 6.17
N THR A 469 -5.66 5.75 4.87
CA THR A 469 -6.56 4.78 4.24
C THR A 469 -6.36 3.35 4.79
N ILE A 470 -5.14 3.00 5.22
CA ILE A 470 -4.84 1.72 5.88
C ILE A 470 -5.68 1.55 7.17
N ASP A 471 -5.84 2.62 7.94
CA ASP A 471 -6.67 2.63 9.15
C ASP A 471 -8.17 2.56 8.83
N THR A 472 -8.63 3.38 7.88
CA THR A 472 -10.05 3.40 7.49
C THR A 472 -10.51 2.06 6.93
N LEU A 473 -9.65 1.35 6.21
CA LEU A 473 -9.92 0.01 5.68
C LEU A 473 -9.84 -1.10 6.74
N GLY A 474 -9.38 -0.80 7.96
CA GLY A 474 -9.34 -1.77 9.06
C GLY A 474 -8.12 -2.70 9.02
N PHE A 475 -7.01 -2.27 8.42
CA PHE A 475 -5.74 -3.00 8.47
C PHE A 475 -4.93 -2.69 9.73
N MET A 476 -5.28 -1.62 10.45
CA MET A 476 -4.69 -1.32 11.75
C MET A 476 -5.36 -2.13 12.88
N PRO A 477 -4.62 -2.48 13.94
CA PRO A 477 -5.23 -3.02 15.15
C PRO A 477 -6.35 -2.09 15.66
N PRO A 478 -7.50 -2.61 16.15
CA PRO A 478 -8.63 -1.78 16.58
C PRO A 478 -8.29 -0.77 17.68
N THR A 479 -7.23 -1.04 18.43
CA THR A 479 -6.71 -0.20 19.52
C THR A 479 -5.80 0.94 19.06
N LEU A 480 -5.46 0.97 17.77
CA LEU A 480 -4.59 2.00 17.17
C LEU A 480 -5.34 2.78 16.10
N ARG A 481 -4.98 4.05 15.95
CA ARG A 481 -5.47 4.93 14.90
C ARG A 481 -4.33 5.66 14.20
N LEU A 482 -4.23 5.51 12.89
CA LEU A 482 -3.32 6.29 12.06
C LEU A 482 -4.00 7.60 11.68
N ILE A 483 -3.62 8.70 12.34
CA ILE A 483 -4.28 10.00 12.19
C ILE A 483 -3.73 10.78 11.01
N SER A 484 -2.44 10.68 10.77
CA SER A 484 -1.77 11.35 9.65
C SER A 484 -0.59 10.51 9.18
N ALA A 485 -0.39 10.46 7.88
CA ALA A 485 0.83 10.01 7.22
C ALA A 485 0.71 10.26 5.72
N GLU A 486 1.71 10.86 5.13
CA GLU A 486 1.82 11.07 3.68
C GLU A 486 3.10 10.46 3.15
N ALA A 487 3.01 9.65 2.11
CA ALA A 487 4.17 9.04 1.48
C ALA A 487 4.50 9.68 0.13
N PHE A 488 5.78 9.71 -0.18
CA PHE A 488 6.38 10.14 -1.44
C PHE A 488 7.37 9.08 -1.87
N VAL A 489 7.29 8.66 -3.12
CA VAL A 489 8.16 7.61 -3.66
C VAL A 489 8.57 7.99 -5.07
N ASP A 490 9.88 8.02 -5.35
CA ASP A 490 10.42 8.23 -6.69
C ASP A 490 11.37 7.11 -7.02
N GLY A 491 11.32 6.64 -8.24
CA GLY A 491 12.20 5.56 -8.65
C GLY A 491 12.00 5.11 -10.07
N SER A 492 12.70 4.04 -10.41
CA SER A 492 12.54 3.35 -11.69
C SER A 492 12.33 1.86 -11.45
N VAL A 493 11.62 1.24 -12.35
CA VAL A 493 11.41 -0.21 -12.37
C VAL A 493 11.55 -0.73 -13.80
N SER A 494 12.24 -1.85 -13.94
CA SER A 494 12.33 -2.57 -15.21
C SER A 494 11.99 -4.03 -14.98
N GLY A 495 11.37 -4.67 -15.96
CA GLY A 495 10.97 -6.06 -15.80
C GLY A 495 10.44 -6.69 -17.07
N SER A 496 10.03 -7.95 -16.95
CA SER A 496 9.50 -8.75 -18.05
C SER A 496 8.38 -9.68 -17.59
N PHE A 497 7.40 -9.89 -18.47
CA PHE A 497 6.26 -10.80 -18.30
C PHE A 497 6.31 -12.00 -19.28
N GLN A 498 7.49 -12.43 -19.71
CA GLN A 498 7.60 -13.50 -20.73
C GLN A 498 7.12 -14.86 -20.19
N LYS A 499 7.98 -15.60 -19.51
CA LYS A 499 7.69 -16.91 -18.93
C LYS A 499 7.49 -16.80 -17.42
N ASP A 500 8.41 -16.11 -16.77
CA ASP A 500 8.35 -15.79 -15.36
C ASP A 500 8.32 -14.27 -15.20
N ILE A 501 7.60 -13.78 -14.22
CA ILE A 501 7.58 -12.36 -13.91
C ILE A 501 8.90 -11.99 -13.25
N THR A 502 9.63 -11.06 -13.85
CA THR A 502 10.84 -10.50 -13.24
C THR A 502 10.72 -8.98 -13.15
N ALA A 503 11.21 -8.42 -12.08
CA ALA A 503 11.26 -6.96 -11.91
C ALA A 503 12.46 -6.55 -11.06
N ASP A 504 13.13 -5.48 -11.47
CA ASP A 504 14.17 -4.80 -10.71
C ASP A 504 13.74 -3.37 -10.46
N ALA A 505 13.59 -3.03 -9.20
CA ALA A 505 13.21 -1.70 -8.74
C ALA A 505 14.42 -0.97 -8.15
N ASN A 506 14.60 0.26 -8.58
CA ASN A 506 15.59 1.18 -8.06
C ASN A 506 14.89 2.45 -7.61
N ILE A 507 14.54 2.50 -6.33
CA ILE A 507 13.80 3.61 -5.74
C ILE A 507 14.81 4.61 -5.22
N SER A 508 14.89 5.76 -5.85
CA SER A 508 15.85 6.82 -5.48
C SER A 508 15.50 7.46 -4.15
N ARG A 509 14.21 7.59 -3.87
CA ARG A 509 13.69 8.24 -2.67
C ARG A 509 12.38 7.59 -2.19
N VAL A 510 12.33 7.32 -0.90
CA VAL A 510 11.09 7.07 -0.15
C VAL A 510 11.04 8.07 1.00
N SER A 511 9.93 8.79 1.14
CA SER A 511 9.70 9.67 2.28
C SER A 511 8.31 9.44 2.83
N VAL A 512 8.20 9.31 4.14
CA VAL A 512 6.93 9.33 4.87
C VAL A 512 6.96 10.54 5.79
N ASN A 513 6.00 11.43 5.61
CA ASN A 513 5.93 12.70 6.33
C ASN A 513 4.71 12.75 7.23
N ASN A 514 4.81 13.54 8.31
CA ASN A 514 3.70 13.82 9.23
C ASN A 514 3.02 12.56 9.77
N PHE A 515 3.82 11.54 10.09
CA PHE A 515 3.30 10.28 10.61
C PHE A 515 2.85 10.43 12.06
N SER A 516 1.65 9.95 12.38
CA SER A 516 1.14 10.00 13.75
C SER A 516 0.14 8.89 14.03
N ILE A 517 0.47 8.03 15.00
CA ILE A 517 -0.38 6.96 15.52
C ILE A 517 -0.80 7.31 16.95
N PHE A 518 -2.08 7.10 17.24
CA PHE A 518 -2.69 7.24 18.54
C PHE A 518 -3.18 5.90 19.07
N GLU A 519 -3.15 5.73 20.39
CA GLU A 519 -3.81 4.65 21.11
C GLU A 519 -5.13 5.13 21.73
N GLY A 520 -6.06 4.20 22.03
CA GLY A 520 -7.28 4.54 22.76
C GLY A 520 -8.23 5.49 22.06
N GLY A 521 -8.37 5.39 20.74
CA GLY A 521 -9.38 6.14 19.98
C GLY A 521 -9.09 7.62 19.75
N LYS A 522 -7.86 8.09 19.78
CA LYS A 522 -7.32 9.44 19.61
C LYS A 522 -6.95 10.18 20.91
N GLU A 523 -6.98 9.52 22.05
CA GLU A 523 -6.72 10.20 23.32
C GLU A 523 -5.22 10.37 23.61
N SER A 524 -4.37 9.47 23.14
CA SER A 524 -2.94 9.50 23.45
C SER A 524 -2.11 9.20 22.23
N ARG A 525 -1.24 10.13 21.86
CA ARG A 525 -0.24 9.92 20.82
C ARG A 525 0.73 8.83 21.28
N LEU A 526 0.88 7.78 20.48
CA LEU A 526 1.77 6.66 20.76
C LEU A 526 3.12 6.82 20.07
N LEU A 527 3.08 6.99 18.76
CA LEU A 527 4.25 7.17 17.91
C LEU A 527 3.98 8.30 16.91
N ALA A 528 4.98 9.11 16.62
CA ALA A 528 4.94 10.09 15.56
C ALA A 528 6.34 10.38 15.02
N PHE A 529 6.43 10.96 13.83
CA PHE A 529 7.64 11.56 13.30
C PHE A 529 7.30 12.58 12.21
N ASP A 530 8.18 13.54 12.02
CA ASP A 530 8.02 14.56 10.99
C ASP A 530 8.36 13.96 9.62
N THR A 531 9.52 13.31 9.52
CA THR A 531 9.96 12.67 8.27
C THR A 531 10.76 11.41 8.54
N LEU A 532 10.33 10.32 7.92
CA LEU A 532 11.14 9.15 7.64
C LEU A 532 11.57 9.21 6.18
N TYR A 533 12.85 9.24 5.93
CA TYR A 533 13.42 9.29 4.60
C TYR A 533 14.36 8.11 4.36
N ALA A 534 14.24 7.47 3.21
CA ALA A 534 15.16 6.43 2.76
C ALA A 534 15.59 6.71 1.32
N LYS A 535 16.87 6.51 1.03
CA LYS A 535 17.47 6.71 -0.29
C LYS A 535 18.07 5.41 -0.82
N GLY A 536 18.06 5.29 -2.14
CA GLY A 536 18.75 4.20 -2.83
C GLY A 536 18.21 2.82 -2.46
N VAL A 537 16.89 2.65 -2.47
CA VAL A 537 16.27 1.35 -2.20
C VAL A 537 16.29 0.51 -3.46
N LYS A 538 16.97 -0.64 -3.42
CA LYS A 538 17.04 -1.62 -4.51
C LYS A 538 16.36 -2.90 -4.10
N ALA A 539 15.47 -3.38 -4.96
CA ALA A 539 14.74 -4.63 -4.75
C ALA A 539 14.55 -5.36 -6.08
N SER A 540 14.51 -6.67 -6.05
CA SER A 540 14.23 -7.50 -7.23
C SER A 540 13.07 -8.47 -6.96
N TYR A 541 12.38 -8.87 -8.02
CA TYR A 541 11.40 -9.94 -7.98
C TYR A 541 11.73 -10.97 -9.08
N PRO A 542 11.86 -12.26 -8.78
CA PRO A 542 11.92 -12.87 -7.44
C PRO A 542 13.02 -12.26 -6.57
N PRO A 543 12.90 -12.28 -5.23
CA PRO A 543 13.80 -11.55 -4.33
C PRO A 543 15.19 -12.20 -4.17
N LYS A 544 15.82 -12.60 -5.27
CA LYS A 544 17.12 -13.29 -5.28
C LYS A 544 18.24 -12.49 -4.61
N ASN A 545 18.26 -11.18 -4.77
CA ASN A 545 19.28 -10.27 -4.24
C ASN A 545 18.82 -9.53 -2.98
N GLY A 546 17.62 -9.85 -2.47
CA GLY A 546 17.05 -9.21 -1.32
C GLY A 546 16.68 -7.74 -1.52
N VAL A 547 16.57 -7.02 -0.41
CA VAL A 547 16.28 -5.59 -0.38
C VAL A 547 17.50 -4.86 0.18
N LYS A 548 18.02 -3.87 -0.56
CA LYS A 548 19.12 -3.01 -0.13
C LYS A 548 18.63 -1.58 -0.04
N ILE A 549 18.99 -0.91 1.06
CA ILE A 549 18.71 0.50 1.31
C ILE A 549 20.05 1.19 1.58
N GLU A 550 20.42 2.19 0.80
CA GLU A 550 21.70 2.88 0.95
C GLU A 550 21.80 3.63 2.27
N GLY A 551 20.69 4.16 2.75
CA GLY A 551 20.61 4.85 4.03
C GLY A 551 19.22 5.37 4.32
N ALA A 552 18.99 5.64 5.61
CA ALA A 552 17.73 6.19 6.08
C ALA A 552 17.96 7.32 7.09
N SER A 553 16.99 8.19 7.27
CA SER A 553 16.95 9.17 8.34
C SER A 553 15.55 9.30 8.92
N LEU A 554 15.48 9.54 10.21
CA LEU A 554 14.24 9.76 10.96
C LEU A 554 14.36 11.06 11.75
N SER A 555 13.50 12.02 11.46
CA SER A 555 13.52 13.33 12.11
C SER A 555 12.22 13.61 12.85
N GLY A 556 12.33 14.35 13.96
CA GLY A 556 11.18 14.77 14.75
C GLY A 556 10.39 13.63 15.36
N PHE A 557 11.03 12.49 15.65
CA PHE A 557 10.29 11.35 16.14
C PHE A 557 9.86 11.51 17.59
N PHE A 558 8.68 10.98 17.87
CA PHE A 558 8.06 10.96 19.18
C PHE A 558 7.63 9.53 19.52
N ALA A 559 7.92 9.11 20.74
CA ALA A 559 7.44 7.85 21.27
C ALA A 559 6.91 8.06 22.71
N ASN A 560 5.73 7.51 22.99
CA ASN A 560 5.14 7.49 24.33
C ASN A 560 5.13 6.07 24.87
N ILE A 561 6.11 5.79 25.73
CA ILE A 561 6.32 4.47 26.30
C ILE A 561 5.74 4.46 27.73
N LYS A 562 4.82 3.55 27.98
CA LYS A 562 4.19 3.38 29.30
C LYS A 562 4.38 1.95 29.80
N ILE A 563 4.79 1.81 31.03
CA ILE A 563 4.69 0.57 31.78
C ILE A 563 3.41 0.64 32.60
N ASP A 564 2.50 -0.27 32.36
CA ASP A 564 1.23 -0.32 33.07
C ASP A 564 1.36 -0.97 34.47
N GLU A 565 0.30 -0.92 35.25
CA GLU A 565 0.25 -1.47 36.61
C GLU A 565 0.62 -2.95 36.70
N ASN A 566 0.30 -3.73 35.63
CA ASN A 566 0.67 -5.13 35.48
C ASN A 566 2.08 -5.33 34.87
N LYS A 567 2.91 -4.30 34.79
CA LYS A 567 4.28 -4.27 34.29
C LYS A 567 4.41 -4.58 32.79
N SER A 568 3.32 -4.52 32.01
CA SER A 568 3.38 -4.66 30.56
C SER A 568 3.66 -3.33 29.87
N ILE A 569 4.40 -3.34 28.78
CA ILE A 569 4.68 -2.15 27.97
C ILE A 569 3.51 -1.91 27.01
N ASN A 570 3.00 -0.68 26.95
CA ASN A 570 1.84 -0.32 26.13
C ASN A 570 2.00 -0.74 24.66
N ILE A 571 3.16 -0.52 24.03
CA ILE A 571 3.42 -0.88 22.64
C ILE A 571 3.23 -2.39 22.40
N GLN A 572 3.68 -3.24 23.31
CA GLN A 572 3.59 -4.70 23.17
C GLN A 572 2.14 -5.20 23.14
N LYS A 573 1.23 -4.54 23.85
CA LYS A 573 -0.19 -4.93 23.92
C LYS A 573 -0.88 -4.88 22.54
N HIS A 574 -0.50 -3.92 21.70
CA HIS A 574 -1.13 -3.73 20.41
C HIS A 574 -0.74 -4.79 19.37
N PHE A 575 0.37 -5.51 19.59
CA PHE A 575 0.89 -6.53 18.68
C PHE A 575 0.81 -7.95 19.24
N ALA A 576 0.54 -8.13 20.53
CA ALA A 576 0.47 -9.45 21.18
C ALA A 576 -0.71 -10.32 20.71
N GLY A 577 -1.76 -9.72 20.12
CA GLY A 577 -2.95 -10.42 19.62
C GLY A 577 -2.85 -10.97 18.19
N GLN A 578 -1.78 -10.68 17.45
CA GLN A 578 -1.62 -11.12 16.05
C GLN A 578 -0.90 -12.45 15.87
N LYS A 579 -0.82 -13.29 16.90
CA LYS A 579 -0.41 -14.69 16.70
C LYS A 579 -1.53 -15.42 15.96
N SER A 580 -1.35 -15.50 14.62
CA SER A 580 -1.90 -16.51 13.70
C SER A 580 -3.41 -16.75 13.68
N ASP A 581 -4.16 -15.89 12.96
CA ASP A 581 -5.33 -16.36 12.20
C ASP A 581 -4.93 -17.06 10.87
N ALA A 582 -3.67 -17.42 10.73
CA ALA A 582 -3.18 -18.19 9.58
C ALA A 582 -3.70 -19.64 9.53
N ASN A 583 -4.45 -20.09 10.55
CA ASN A 583 -4.97 -21.45 10.61
C ASN A 583 -6.44 -21.62 10.22
N ASN A 584 -7.13 -20.58 9.74
CA ASN A 584 -8.54 -20.68 9.37
C ASN A 584 -8.83 -20.57 7.86
N SER A 585 -7.86 -20.70 6.98
CA SER A 585 -8.11 -21.00 5.56
C SER A 585 -8.22 -22.51 5.38
N LYS A 586 -9.38 -23.09 5.72
CA LYS A 586 -9.78 -24.41 5.23
C LYS A 586 -9.84 -24.34 3.70
N GLY A 587 -8.87 -24.90 3.01
CA GLY A 587 -8.96 -25.09 1.56
C GLY A 587 -7.68 -25.14 0.75
N VAL A 588 -6.50 -25.11 1.34
CA VAL A 588 -5.26 -25.39 0.58
C VAL A 588 -4.63 -26.68 1.13
N LYS A 589 -4.55 -27.69 0.26
CA LYS A 589 -3.87 -28.95 0.54
C LYS A 589 -2.48 -28.69 1.10
N LYS A 590 -2.14 -29.32 2.22
CA LYS A 590 -0.77 -29.45 2.73
C LYS A 590 0.10 -30.08 1.63
N GLY A 591 0.77 -29.24 0.87
CA GLY A 591 1.94 -29.58 0.10
C GLY A 591 3.12 -28.95 0.81
N GLU A 592 4.10 -29.77 1.12
CA GLU A 592 5.46 -29.54 1.63
C GLU A 592 5.76 -28.12 2.11
N THR A 593 6.03 -27.96 3.40
CA THR A 593 6.63 -26.76 4.02
C THR A 593 7.97 -26.49 3.33
N ALA A 594 7.92 -25.76 2.22
CA ALA A 594 9.10 -25.09 1.70
C ALA A 594 9.62 -24.18 2.82
N LYS A 595 10.85 -24.42 3.28
CA LYS A 595 11.58 -23.50 4.15
C LYS A 595 11.47 -22.12 3.48
N ALA A 596 10.77 -21.18 4.13
CA ALA A 596 10.71 -19.80 3.65
C ALA A 596 12.16 -19.30 3.53
N GLU A 597 12.67 -19.18 2.31
CA GLU A 597 13.99 -18.59 2.05
C GLU A 597 14.00 -17.20 2.69
N LYS A 598 14.94 -16.97 3.60
CA LYS A 598 15.12 -15.65 4.22
C LYS A 598 15.50 -14.66 3.12
N ILE A 599 14.65 -13.67 2.90
CA ILE A 599 14.96 -12.60 1.96
C ILE A 599 16.13 -11.78 2.51
N PRO A 600 17.25 -11.68 1.80
CA PRO A 600 18.38 -10.86 2.21
C PRO A 600 17.96 -9.40 2.43
N PHE A 601 18.43 -8.78 3.52
CA PHE A 601 18.13 -7.39 3.83
C PHE A 601 19.39 -6.65 4.27
N GLU A 602 19.65 -5.49 3.64
CA GLU A 602 20.77 -4.62 3.95
C GLU A 602 20.28 -3.16 4.05
N LEU A 603 20.59 -2.51 5.17
CA LEU A 603 20.40 -1.08 5.39
C LEU A 603 21.75 -0.43 5.65
N GLY A 604 22.16 0.53 4.87
CA GLY A 604 23.45 1.21 4.94
C GLY A 604 23.65 2.05 6.20
N GLY A 605 22.59 2.32 6.92
CA GLY A 605 22.57 3.01 8.19
C GLY A 605 21.33 3.89 8.35
N ILE A 606 21.08 4.33 9.57
CA ILE A 606 19.98 5.25 9.90
C ILE A 606 20.49 6.41 10.74
N ALA A 607 20.18 7.64 10.35
CA ALA A 607 20.43 8.84 11.12
C ALA A 607 19.14 9.26 11.86
N LEU A 608 19.27 9.62 13.12
CA LEU A 608 18.18 10.06 13.99
C LEU A 608 18.39 11.52 14.38
N GLN A 609 17.33 12.35 14.33
CA GLN A 609 17.42 13.78 14.63
C GLN A 609 16.15 14.28 15.34
N GLY A 610 16.34 15.08 16.39
CA GLY A 610 15.27 15.81 17.05
C GLY A 610 14.19 14.93 17.68
N GLY A 611 14.57 13.73 18.17
CA GLY A 611 13.61 12.81 18.78
C GLY A 611 13.20 13.23 20.17
N ARG A 612 11.97 12.86 20.54
CA ARG A 612 11.39 13.02 21.87
C ARG A 612 10.78 11.70 22.32
N ILE A 613 11.21 11.20 23.48
CA ILE A 613 10.65 9.99 24.08
C ILE A 613 10.06 10.36 25.45
N GLU A 614 8.78 10.13 25.61
CA GLU A 614 8.10 10.24 26.90
C GLU A 614 7.99 8.86 27.50
N PHE A 615 8.46 8.71 28.72
CA PHE A 615 8.41 7.46 29.47
C PHE A 615 7.60 7.68 30.75
N GLU A 616 6.64 6.78 31.00
CA GLU A 616 5.81 6.78 32.22
C GLU A 616 5.76 5.36 32.82
N ASP A 617 6.15 5.19 34.08
CA ASP A 617 5.95 3.95 34.81
C ASP A 617 4.76 4.10 35.78
N ARG A 618 3.68 3.40 35.44
CA ARG A 618 2.42 3.35 36.22
C ARG A 618 2.36 2.19 37.21
N SER A 619 3.37 1.33 37.24
CA SER A 619 3.46 0.21 38.18
C SER A 619 3.81 0.68 39.60
N LEU A 620 4.12 1.97 39.76
CA LEU A 620 4.44 2.62 41.01
C LEU A 620 3.20 3.32 41.58
N LYS A 621 3.04 3.35 42.90
CA LYS A 621 1.96 4.11 43.58
C LYS A 621 1.95 5.60 43.18
N LYS A 622 3.13 6.20 43.13
CA LYS A 622 3.38 7.47 42.49
C LYS A 622 4.02 7.23 41.13
N ARG A 623 3.41 7.72 40.07
CA ARG A 623 3.88 7.50 38.72
C ARG A 623 5.24 8.16 38.49
N PHE A 624 6.17 7.40 37.94
CA PHE A 624 7.42 7.96 37.46
C PHE A 624 7.23 8.47 36.03
N LYS A 625 7.70 9.68 35.75
CA LYS A 625 7.69 10.25 34.40
C LYS A 625 9.03 10.88 34.11
N THR A 626 9.52 10.63 32.89
CA THR A 626 10.70 11.32 32.36
C THR A 626 10.54 11.54 30.86
N THR A 627 11.21 12.55 30.34
CA THR A 627 11.22 12.87 28.91
C THR A 627 12.65 12.95 28.44
N LEU A 628 12.96 12.17 27.41
CA LEU A 628 14.18 12.33 26.66
C LEU A 628 13.90 13.28 25.49
N THR A 629 14.71 14.32 25.37
CA THR A 629 14.63 15.30 24.28
C THR A 629 15.91 15.26 23.45
N ASP A 630 15.85 15.84 22.26
CA ASP A 630 16.97 15.96 21.35
C ASP A 630 17.66 14.62 21.07
N VAL A 631 16.85 13.56 21.05
CA VAL A 631 17.37 12.22 20.72
C VAL A 631 17.88 12.23 19.30
N ALA A 632 19.18 12.07 19.16
CA ALA A 632 19.86 12.17 17.87
C ALA A 632 21.07 11.22 17.81
N GLY A 633 21.53 10.96 16.60
CA GLY A 633 22.73 10.13 16.36
C GLY A 633 22.58 9.23 15.15
N SER A 634 23.26 8.09 15.16
CA SER A 634 23.25 7.16 14.04
C SER A 634 23.36 5.71 14.49
N ILE A 635 22.77 4.85 13.69
CA ILE A 635 22.99 3.41 13.69
C ILE A 635 23.62 3.08 12.34
N GLY A 636 24.76 2.41 12.34
CA GLY A 636 25.53 2.06 11.16
C GLY A 636 24.83 0.99 10.30
N LYS A 637 25.59 0.42 9.38
CA LYS A 637 25.08 -0.57 8.45
C LYS A 637 24.52 -1.80 9.16
N ILE A 638 23.28 -2.16 8.82
CA ILE A 638 22.58 -3.33 9.31
C ILE A 638 22.45 -4.34 8.17
N SER A 639 22.91 -5.57 8.39
CA SER A 639 22.72 -6.69 7.48
C SER A 639 22.23 -7.89 8.26
N VAL A 640 21.14 -8.50 7.80
CA VAL A 640 20.56 -9.68 8.48
C VAL A 640 21.26 -10.96 8.05
N ASP A 641 21.84 -10.97 6.85
CA ASP A 641 22.44 -12.16 6.23
C ASP A 641 23.95 -12.27 6.46
N LYS A 642 24.58 -11.15 6.82
CA LYS A 642 26.01 -11.07 7.07
C LYS A 642 26.24 -10.89 8.55
N ASN A 643 27.25 -11.59 9.07
CA ASN A 643 27.66 -11.48 10.46
C ASN A 643 28.42 -10.13 10.67
N GLU A 644 27.76 -9.02 10.38
CA GLU A 644 28.33 -7.67 10.47
C GLU A 644 27.75 -6.94 11.70
N THR A 645 28.59 -6.13 12.35
CA THR A 645 28.19 -5.32 13.50
C THR A 645 27.83 -3.91 13.05
N ALA A 646 26.60 -3.49 13.29
CA ALA A 646 26.13 -2.12 13.09
C ALA A 646 26.59 -1.25 14.27
N ALA A 647 27.36 -0.22 14.00
CA ALA A 647 27.76 0.75 15.01
C ALA A 647 26.55 1.56 15.52
N ILE A 648 26.52 1.87 16.80
CA ILE A 648 25.49 2.70 17.44
C ILE A 648 26.19 3.88 18.08
N ASP A 649 25.74 5.10 17.79
CA ASP A 649 26.15 6.34 18.46
C ASP A 649 24.92 7.24 18.60
N LEU A 650 24.33 7.25 19.78
CA LEU A 650 23.12 7.99 20.09
C LEU A 650 23.35 8.92 21.28
N ARG A 651 22.65 10.04 21.28
CA ARG A 651 22.65 11.02 22.37
C ARG A 651 21.25 11.52 22.63
N ALA A 652 21.00 11.94 23.87
CA ALA A 652 19.74 12.52 24.32
C ALA A 652 19.97 13.43 25.53
N ASN A 653 18.97 14.26 25.85
CA ASN A 653 18.91 15.02 27.09
C ASN A 653 17.74 14.50 27.95
N SER A 654 17.87 14.50 29.27
CA SER A 654 16.81 14.14 30.20
C SER A 654 16.74 15.15 31.34
N GLY A 655 15.52 15.55 31.72
CA GLY A 655 15.30 16.45 32.86
C GLY A 655 15.93 17.83 32.71
N GLY A 656 16.17 18.29 31.49
CA GLY A 656 16.73 19.62 31.16
C GLY A 656 18.26 19.71 31.19
N TYR A 657 18.95 18.94 32.03
CA TYR A 657 20.41 19.02 32.19
C TYR A 657 21.13 17.68 32.05
N GLY A 658 20.46 16.56 32.29
CA GLY A 658 21.06 15.23 32.15
C GLY A 658 21.38 14.88 30.71
N ARG A 659 22.64 14.64 30.38
CA ARG A 659 23.08 14.19 29.06
C ARG A 659 23.21 12.69 29.06
N ILE A 660 22.70 12.07 28.03
CA ILE A 660 22.75 10.63 27.84
C ILE A 660 23.49 10.35 26.52
N ALA A 661 24.46 9.47 26.58
CA ALA A 661 25.14 8.94 25.40
C ALA A 661 25.05 7.40 25.37
N LEU A 662 24.86 6.86 24.16
CA LEU A 662 24.76 5.42 23.93
C LEU A 662 25.67 5.08 22.75
N LYS A 663 26.73 4.32 22.98
CA LYS A 663 27.71 3.95 21.95
C LYS A 663 27.99 2.46 21.95
N GLY A 664 28.20 1.90 20.76
CA GLY A 664 28.52 0.48 20.68
C GLY A 664 28.25 -0.11 19.33
N GLY A 665 27.82 -1.36 19.33
CA GLY A 665 27.47 -2.07 18.11
C GLY A 665 26.56 -3.25 18.38
N VAL A 666 25.71 -3.52 17.42
CA VAL A 666 24.78 -4.66 17.41
C VAL A 666 24.95 -5.47 16.13
N ASN A 667 25.05 -6.78 16.30
CA ASN A 667 24.93 -7.73 15.22
C ASN A 667 23.51 -8.36 15.29
N PRO A 668 22.62 -8.02 14.37
CA PRO A 668 21.25 -8.47 14.41
C PRO A 668 21.03 -9.89 13.88
N SER A 669 22.05 -10.59 13.42
CA SER A 669 21.98 -11.96 12.91
C SER A 669 21.48 -12.88 14.00
N GLY A 670 20.22 -13.24 14.04
CA GLY A 670 19.55 -13.92 15.15
C GLY A 670 20.21 -15.22 15.64
N GLY A 671 19.72 -15.73 16.77
CA GLY A 671 20.18 -16.97 17.40
C GLY A 671 21.55 -16.83 18.07
N GLU A 672 22.44 -17.80 17.87
CA GLU A 672 23.79 -17.82 18.46
C GLU A 672 24.71 -16.70 17.94
N ASN A 673 24.40 -16.16 16.75
CA ASN A 673 25.19 -15.07 16.13
C ASN A 673 24.76 -13.68 16.62
N PHE A 674 23.70 -13.57 17.44
CA PHE A 674 23.35 -12.28 18.02
C PHE A 674 24.45 -11.77 18.92
N ALA A 675 24.91 -10.58 18.68
CA ALA A 675 25.89 -9.91 19.54
C ALA A 675 25.50 -8.44 19.74
N LEU A 676 25.62 -7.99 21.00
CA LEU A 676 25.45 -6.59 21.36
C LEU A 676 26.58 -6.18 22.27
N LYS A 677 27.29 -5.11 21.92
CA LYS A 677 28.19 -4.38 22.81
C LYS A 677 27.68 -2.97 22.92
N LEU A 678 27.32 -2.54 24.12
CA LEU A 678 26.67 -1.26 24.31
C LEU A 678 27.21 -0.57 25.54
N LYS A 679 27.78 0.61 25.37
CA LYS A 679 28.14 1.52 26.43
C LYS A 679 27.12 2.62 26.52
N ALA A 680 26.49 2.74 27.68
CA ALA A 680 25.56 3.82 27.96
C ALA A 680 26.14 4.69 29.06
N SER A 681 26.19 5.99 28.87
CA SER A 681 26.63 6.91 29.88
C SER A 681 25.64 8.05 30.06
N THR A 682 25.52 8.50 31.29
CA THR A 682 24.80 9.74 31.62
C THR A 682 25.53 10.51 32.70
N ILE A 683 25.45 11.80 32.62
CA ILE A 683 25.97 12.71 33.66
C ILE A 683 24.87 13.73 34.00
N ASP A 684 24.94 14.24 35.24
CA ASP A 684 24.06 15.32 35.74
C ASP A 684 22.57 15.03 35.66
N LEU A 685 22.18 13.73 35.74
CA LEU A 685 20.76 13.36 35.73
C LEU A 685 20.14 13.61 37.13
N PRO A 686 19.18 14.54 37.29
CA PRO A 686 18.62 14.87 38.60
C PRO A 686 17.98 13.67 39.27
N MET A 687 18.44 13.33 40.49
CA MET A 687 17.97 12.16 41.21
C MET A 687 16.53 12.31 41.73
N ALA A 688 16.06 13.54 41.99
CA ALA A 688 14.74 13.81 42.54
C ALA A 688 13.60 13.16 41.73
N GLN A 689 13.75 13.06 40.43
CA GLN A 689 12.78 12.39 39.56
C GLN A 689 12.58 10.90 39.89
N PHE A 690 13.58 10.22 40.47
CA PHE A 690 13.51 8.83 40.85
C PHE A 690 12.88 8.57 42.23
N THR A 691 12.41 9.60 42.92
CA THR A 691 11.70 9.50 44.21
C THR A 691 10.60 8.43 44.21
N PRO A 692 9.75 8.26 43.16
CA PRO A 692 8.74 7.19 43.17
C PRO A 692 9.31 5.79 43.35
N TYR A 693 10.51 5.52 42.83
CA TYR A 693 11.20 4.24 43.02
C TYR A 693 11.77 4.10 44.45
N THR A 694 12.41 5.15 44.97
CA THR A 694 12.97 5.08 46.33
C THR A 694 11.89 5.01 47.40
N GLU A 695 10.77 5.72 47.26
CA GLU A 695 9.61 5.56 48.12
C GLU A 695 9.10 4.12 48.10
N LYS A 696 8.96 3.48 46.97
CA LYS A 696 8.46 2.09 46.88
C LYS A 696 9.42 1.07 47.47
N PHE A 697 10.71 1.19 47.18
CA PHE A 697 11.67 0.11 47.45
C PHE A 697 12.44 0.29 48.78
N ILE A 698 12.69 1.53 49.19
CA ILE A 698 13.45 1.85 50.39
C ILE A 698 12.71 2.73 51.42
N GLY A 699 11.54 3.28 51.06
CA GLY A 699 10.71 4.08 51.99
C GLY A 699 11.24 5.48 52.25
N TYR A 700 11.99 6.07 51.31
CA TYR A 700 12.52 7.44 51.46
C TYR A 700 12.31 8.26 50.17
N LYS A 701 12.09 9.55 50.33
CA LYS A 701 12.20 10.52 49.26
C LYS A 701 13.66 10.79 48.91
N ILE A 702 13.91 11.32 47.76
CA ILE A 702 15.22 11.88 47.40
C ILE A 702 15.15 13.40 47.61
N ALA A 703 16.03 13.94 48.48
CA ALA A 703 16.10 15.38 48.74
C ALA A 703 16.95 16.09 47.70
N SER A 704 18.07 15.50 47.33
CA SER A 704 19.01 16.11 46.35
C SER A 704 19.92 15.06 45.73
N GLY A 705 20.61 15.42 44.68
CA GLY A 705 21.67 14.66 44.04
C GLY A 705 21.51 14.56 42.56
N ASN A 706 22.63 14.32 41.88
CA ASN A 706 22.70 14.01 40.46
C ASN A 706 23.28 12.60 40.28
N LEU A 707 22.77 11.92 39.25
CA LEU A 707 23.17 10.57 38.87
C LEU A 707 24.09 10.63 37.65
N GLY A 708 25.23 9.98 37.76
CA GLY A 708 26.08 9.56 36.68
C GLY A 708 25.99 8.06 36.51
N LEU A 709 25.93 7.58 35.28
CA LEU A 709 25.97 6.14 34.96
C LEU A 709 27.00 5.91 33.88
N ASP A 710 27.81 4.87 34.05
CA ASP A 710 28.60 4.25 33.01
C ASP A 710 28.29 2.76 33.00
N LEU A 711 27.59 2.36 31.95
CA LEU A 711 27.07 0.99 31.77
C LEU A 711 27.79 0.36 30.58
N ASP A 712 28.34 -0.82 30.74
CA ASP A 712 28.94 -1.61 29.66
C ASP A 712 28.21 -2.95 29.60
N TYR A 713 27.45 -3.14 28.55
CA TYR A 713 26.66 -4.35 28.32
C TYR A 713 27.23 -5.13 27.13
N GLN A 714 27.47 -6.42 27.35
CA GLN A 714 27.93 -7.34 26.33
C GLN A 714 27.01 -8.55 26.32
N ILE A 715 26.42 -8.82 25.16
CA ILE A 715 25.54 -9.95 24.94
C ILE A 715 26.08 -10.74 23.76
N TYR A 716 26.24 -12.06 23.97
CA TYR A 716 26.60 -12.99 22.92
C TYR A 716 25.60 -14.15 22.94
N GLY A 717 24.86 -14.31 21.84
CA GLY A 717 23.74 -15.22 21.79
C GLY A 717 22.69 -14.86 22.85
N ARG A 718 22.70 -15.60 23.97
CA ARG A 718 21.75 -15.38 25.10
C ARG A 718 22.48 -15.03 26.40
N LYS A 719 23.80 -15.05 26.40
CA LYS A 719 24.63 -14.74 27.57
C LYS A 719 24.83 -13.25 27.71
N LEU A 720 24.50 -12.70 28.86
CA LEU A 720 24.69 -11.30 29.26
C LEU A 720 25.85 -11.20 30.25
N GLU A 721 26.75 -10.27 29.96
CA GLU A 721 27.78 -9.78 30.89
C GLU A 721 27.68 -8.25 30.90
N SER A 722 27.69 -7.65 32.11
CA SER A 722 27.68 -6.20 32.20
C SER A 722 28.45 -5.67 33.39
N SER A 723 29.04 -4.51 33.26
CA SER A 723 29.57 -3.68 34.33
C SER A 723 28.72 -2.42 34.44
N ASN A 724 28.23 -2.12 35.62
CA ASN A 724 27.36 -0.96 35.86
C ASN A 724 28.02 -0.09 36.94
N LYS A 725 28.64 1.03 36.51
CA LYS A 725 29.18 2.02 37.43
C LYS A 725 28.10 3.10 37.64
N ILE A 726 27.71 3.28 38.89
CA ILE A 726 26.73 4.24 39.34
C ILE A 726 27.43 5.28 40.21
N SER A 727 27.43 6.53 39.79
CA SER A 727 28.01 7.64 40.54
C SER A 727 26.88 8.59 40.98
N LEU A 728 26.79 8.82 42.30
CA LEU A 728 25.80 9.74 42.88
C LEU A 728 26.53 10.96 43.44
N PHE A 729 26.26 12.11 42.89
CA PHE A 729 26.89 13.36 43.26
C PHE A 729 25.95 14.15 44.21
N GLY A 730 26.40 14.50 45.38
CA GLY A 730 25.61 15.28 46.37
C GLY A 730 24.29 14.60 46.76
N PHE A 731 24.24 13.26 46.74
CA PHE A 731 23.02 12.49 46.99
C PHE A 731 22.63 12.51 48.48
N ASN A 732 21.37 12.91 48.75
CA ASN A 732 20.79 12.85 50.09
C ASN A 732 19.36 12.30 50.05
N LEU A 733 19.04 11.43 51.01
CA LEU A 733 17.68 11.03 51.27
C LEU A 733 16.93 12.14 52.04
N GLY A 734 15.70 12.33 51.66
CA GLY A 734 14.76 13.19 52.39
C GLY A 734 13.98 12.47 53.48
N ASP A 735 12.70 12.84 53.60
CA ASP A 735 11.82 12.28 54.61
C ASP A 735 11.56 10.80 54.37
N GLU A 736 11.42 10.05 55.45
CA GLU A 736 10.91 8.69 55.45
C GLU A 736 9.42 8.69 55.09
N VAL A 737 9.02 7.71 54.26
CA VAL A 737 7.65 7.53 53.80
C VAL A 737 7.20 6.13 54.12
N GLU A 738 6.02 5.98 54.68
CA GLU A 738 5.46 4.64 54.91
C GLU A 738 5.17 3.93 53.57
N SER A 739 5.84 2.82 53.31
CA SER A 739 5.69 2.01 52.13
C SER A 739 5.65 0.52 52.50
N PRO A 740 4.50 -0.15 52.25
CA PRO A 740 4.35 -1.58 52.63
C PRO A 740 5.35 -2.52 51.94
N GLY A 741 5.94 -2.08 50.81
CA GLY A 741 6.92 -2.86 50.05
C GLY A 741 8.38 -2.55 50.39
N ALA A 742 8.63 -1.55 51.23
CA ALA A 742 9.99 -1.15 51.59
C ALA A 742 10.60 -2.06 52.65
N VAL A 743 11.83 -2.42 52.46
CA VAL A 743 12.59 -3.17 53.47
C VAL A 743 13.13 -2.14 54.47
N LYS A 744 12.78 -2.27 55.75
CA LYS A 744 13.28 -1.36 56.81
C LYS A 744 14.74 -1.68 57.11
N LEU A 745 15.62 -0.89 56.57
CA LEU A 745 17.07 -0.90 56.79
C LEU A 745 17.52 0.54 57.10
N PRO A 746 18.63 0.74 57.85
CA PRO A 746 19.18 2.06 58.12
C PRO A 746 19.88 2.64 56.87
N TYR A 747 19.10 2.97 55.85
CA TYR A 747 19.63 3.45 54.54
C TYR A 747 20.45 4.72 54.69
N LYS A 748 20.07 5.64 55.58
CA LYS A 748 20.85 6.86 55.84
C LYS A 748 22.27 6.55 56.27
N LEU A 749 22.42 5.56 57.17
CA LEU A 749 23.73 5.08 57.63
C LEU A 749 24.51 4.43 56.47
N ALA A 750 23.86 3.54 55.67
CA ALA A 750 24.51 2.94 54.53
C ALA A 750 25.02 3.97 53.52
N ILE A 751 24.22 4.99 53.23
CA ILE A 751 24.60 6.10 52.35
C ILE A 751 25.77 6.89 52.97
N ALA A 752 25.74 7.19 54.25
CA ALA A 752 26.84 7.90 54.91
C ALA A 752 28.16 7.11 54.82
N ILE A 753 28.08 5.79 54.96
CA ILE A 753 29.27 4.90 54.79
C ILE A 753 29.79 4.91 53.36
N LEU A 754 28.89 4.89 52.36
CA LEU A 754 29.24 4.89 50.93
C LEU A 754 29.79 6.24 50.42
N LYS A 755 29.44 7.36 51.06
CA LYS A 755 29.96 8.67 50.65
C LYS A 755 31.46 8.77 50.80
N ASP A 756 32.11 9.25 49.77
CA ASP A 756 33.51 9.69 49.81
C ASP A 756 33.68 11.01 50.56
N ASP A 757 34.92 11.51 50.66
CA ASP A 757 35.23 12.78 51.33
C ASP A 757 34.59 14.02 50.67
N ARG A 758 34.14 13.89 49.42
CA ARG A 758 33.46 14.97 48.67
C ARG A 758 31.92 14.79 48.74
N GLY A 759 31.43 13.78 49.45
CA GLY A 759 30.01 13.48 49.56
C GLY A 759 29.40 12.70 48.39
N ASN A 760 30.25 12.17 47.49
CA ASN A 760 29.82 11.36 46.36
C ASN A 760 29.80 9.86 46.71
N ILE A 761 29.06 9.09 45.95
CA ILE A 761 28.95 7.63 46.08
C ILE A 761 29.25 7.01 44.72
N ASP A 762 30.23 6.15 44.63
CA ASP A 762 30.55 5.31 43.50
C ASP A 762 30.27 3.82 43.82
N ILE A 763 29.42 3.22 43.01
CA ILE A 763 29.04 1.81 43.15
C ILE A 763 29.28 1.11 41.82
N GLU A 764 29.92 -0.05 41.85
CA GLU A 764 30.07 -0.91 40.70
C GLU A 764 29.28 -2.19 40.93
N LEU A 765 28.36 -2.50 39.96
CA LEU A 765 27.46 -3.64 40.04
C LEU A 765 27.61 -4.50 38.79
N PRO A 766 28.45 -5.52 38.82
CA PRO A 766 28.49 -6.48 37.72
C PRO A 766 27.20 -7.30 37.67
N VAL A 767 26.67 -7.54 36.48
CA VAL A 767 25.52 -8.42 36.23
C VAL A 767 25.89 -9.43 35.19
N GLU A 768 25.78 -10.71 35.51
CA GLU A 768 26.03 -11.82 34.59
C GLU A 768 24.82 -12.76 34.60
N GLY A 769 24.50 -13.39 33.45
CA GLY A 769 23.42 -14.35 33.40
C GLY A 769 22.90 -14.60 32.00
N SER A 770 21.69 -15.16 31.89
CA SER A 770 21.01 -15.44 30.63
C SER A 770 19.85 -14.47 30.41
N LEU A 771 19.68 -14.01 29.16
CA LEU A 771 18.51 -13.25 28.76
C LEU A 771 17.18 -14.01 28.93
N ASP A 772 17.23 -15.33 29.17
CA ASP A 772 16.05 -16.13 29.47
C ASP A 772 15.61 -16.02 30.91
N ASP A 773 16.53 -15.61 31.81
CA ASP A 773 16.23 -15.46 33.22
C ASP A 773 15.15 -14.38 33.47
N PRO A 774 14.03 -14.72 34.14
CA PRO A 774 12.97 -13.76 34.45
C PRO A 774 13.44 -12.59 35.32
N GLU A 775 14.42 -12.76 36.19
CA GLU A 775 14.97 -11.71 37.07
C GLU A 775 15.74 -10.67 36.21
N ILE A 776 16.49 -11.13 35.21
CA ILE A 776 17.21 -10.27 34.28
C ILE A 776 16.22 -9.52 33.36
N LYS A 777 15.25 -10.25 32.81
CA LYS A 777 14.21 -9.66 31.96
C LYS A 777 13.41 -8.55 32.66
N SER A 778 13.13 -8.71 33.91
CA SER A 778 12.35 -7.76 34.71
C SER A 778 13.17 -6.64 35.35
N GLY A 779 14.49 -6.68 35.22
CA GLY A 779 15.39 -5.76 35.94
C GLY A 779 15.44 -5.96 37.46
N ALA A 780 14.79 -6.99 37.99
CA ALA A 780 14.75 -7.25 39.41
C ALA A 780 16.13 -7.56 39.99
N VAL A 781 17.03 -8.12 39.18
CA VAL A 781 18.42 -8.43 39.55
C VAL A 781 19.18 -7.19 40.06
N VAL A 782 18.98 -6.02 39.48
CA VAL A 782 19.65 -4.77 39.90
C VAL A 782 19.25 -4.41 41.34
N TRP A 783 17.95 -4.46 41.64
CA TRP A 783 17.46 -4.20 42.99
C TRP A 783 17.90 -5.25 43.99
N LYS A 784 18.01 -6.49 43.58
CA LYS A 784 18.55 -7.59 44.41
C LYS A 784 20.00 -7.30 44.77
N LEU A 785 20.83 -6.91 43.82
CA LEU A 785 22.24 -6.57 44.06
C LEU A 785 22.38 -5.32 44.92
N ILE A 786 21.61 -4.29 44.72
CA ILE A 786 21.60 -3.10 45.59
C ILE A 786 21.21 -3.48 47.02
N LYS A 787 20.17 -4.28 47.25
CA LYS A 787 19.79 -4.75 48.57
C LYS A 787 20.91 -5.55 49.20
N GLN A 788 21.55 -6.45 48.50
CA GLN A 788 22.67 -7.26 49.00
C GLN A 788 23.86 -6.37 49.42
N LEU A 789 24.18 -5.35 48.60
CA LEU A 789 25.23 -4.37 48.92
C LEU A 789 24.89 -3.61 50.19
N ILE A 790 23.70 -3.02 50.30
CA ILE A 790 23.27 -2.28 51.47
C ILE A 790 23.29 -3.17 52.72
N PHE A 791 22.80 -4.43 52.59
CA PHE A 791 22.78 -5.37 53.71
C PHE A 791 24.19 -5.73 54.18
N LYS A 792 25.16 -5.93 53.28
CA LYS A 792 26.57 -6.14 53.58
C LYS A 792 27.19 -4.95 54.29
N ILE A 793 26.91 -3.74 53.85
CA ILE A 793 27.37 -2.49 54.46
C ILE A 793 26.88 -2.36 55.91
N ILE A 794 25.61 -2.69 56.16
CA ILE A 794 25.00 -2.60 57.49
C ILE A 794 25.54 -3.66 58.42
N LYS A 795 25.75 -4.90 57.93
CA LYS A 795 26.27 -5.98 58.78
C LYS A 795 27.76 -5.87 59.11
N SER A 796 28.55 -5.30 58.23
CA SER A 796 30.02 -5.19 58.40
C SER A 796 30.54 -3.84 57.87
N PRO A 797 30.19 -2.74 58.56
CA PRO A 797 30.45 -1.41 58.04
C PRO A 797 31.93 -1.08 57.86
N PHE A 798 32.81 -1.54 58.74
CA PHE A 798 34.24 -1.31 58.62
C PHE A 798 34.87 -2.16 57.51
N SER A 799 34.45 -3.40 57.34
CA SER A 799 34.87 -4.23 56.23
C SER A 799 34.38 -3.67 54.90
N ALA A 800 33.19 -3.07 54.85
CA ALA A 800 32.68 -2.37 53.69
C ALA A 800 33.54 -1.13 53.36
N ILE A 801 33.90 -0.33 54.35
CA ILE A 801 34.83 0.82 54.13
C ILE A 801 36.20 0.32 53.72
N ALA A 802 36.75 -0.68 54.37
CA ALA A 802 38.05 -1.27 54.00
C ALA A 802 38.02 -1.81 52.55
N GLY A 803 36.98 -2.48 52.15
CA GLY A 803 36.77 -2.99 50.78
C GLY A 803 36.73 -1.91 49.71
N LEU A 804 36.14 -0.74 50.00
CA LEU A 804 36.13 0.43 49.12
C LEU A 804 37.55 0.99 48.85
N PHE A 805 38.47 0.68 49.75
CA PHE A 805 39.88 1.11 49.66
C PHE A 805 40.87 -0.07 49.44
N GLY A 806 40.38 -1.25 49.02
CA GLY A 806 41.20 -2.40 48.64
C GLY A 806 41.54 -3.38 49.77
N GLY A 807 40.88 -3.30 50.99
CA GLY A 807 41.07 -4.24 52.07
C GLY A 807 40.05 -5.40 52.06
N SER A 808 40.44 -6.58 52.54
CA SER A 808 39.60 -7.80 52.54
C SER A 808 39.23 -8.32 53.94
N ASP A 809 39.69 -7.68 55.02
CA ASP A 809 39.55 -8.18 56.37
C ASP A 809 38.14 -7.93 56.98
N GLU A 810 37.69 -8.83 57.83
CA GLU A 810 36.43 -8.62 58.57
C GLU A 810 36.65 -7.78 59.82
N LEU A 811 36.26 -6.52 59.75
CA LEU A 811 36.50 -5.47 60.76
C LEU A 811 35.28 -5.10 61.60
N SER A 812 34.30 -6.02 61.76
CA SER A 812 33.04 -5.76 62.48
C SER A 812 33.04 -6.15 63.96
N PHE A 813 34.14 -6.75 64.48
CA PHE A 813 34.23 -7.20 65.83
C PHE A 813 35.68 -7.28 66.31
N ALA A 814 35.84 -7.27 67.64
CA ALA A 814 37.04 -7.68 68.35
C ALA A 814 36.73 -8.97 69.16
N GLY A 815 37.48 -10.02 68.86
CA GLY A 815 37.33 -11.30 69.55
C GLY A 815 38.11 -11.40 70.85
N PHE A 816 37.62 -12.22 71.74
CA PHE A 816 38.26 -12.48 73.05
C PHE A 816 38.37 -13.99 73.33
N MET A 817 39.43 -14.37 74.01
CA MET A 817 39.45 -15.74 74.58
C MET A 817 38.36 -15.86 75.61
N PRO A 818 37.65 -17.01 75.68
CA PRO A 818 36.61 -17.19 76.65
C PRO A 818 37.11 -16.92 78.08
N GLY A 819 36.36 -16.06 78.86
CA GLY A 819 36.63 -15.65 80.23
C GLY A 819 37.72 -14.60 80.38
N LEU A 820 38.35 -14.11 79.28
CA LEU A 820 39.35 -13.05 79.38
C LEU A 820 38.81 -11.75 78.75
N SER A 821 39.42 -10.63 79.18
CA SER A 821 39.13 -9.28 78.60
C SER A 821 40.37 -8.67 77.98
N THR A 822 41.46 -9.42 77.82
CA THR A 822 42.65 -8.93 77.12
C THR A 822 42.57 -9.14 75.60
N LEU A 823 42.93 -8.17 74.86
CA LEU A 823 43.10 -8.29 73.44
C LEU A 823 44.43 -8.95 73.04
N ASP A 824 44.43 -9.82 72.14
CA ASP A 824 45.68 -10.35 71.54
C ASP A 824 46.27 -9.38 70.47
N ASN A 825 47.46 -9.67 70.00
CA ASN A 825 48.14 -8.83 68.98
C ASN A 825 47.36 -8.74 67.67
N ASN A 826 46.71 -9.82 67.28
CA ASN A 826 45.93 -9.80 66.00
C ASN A 826 44.68 -8.91 66.14
N GLU A 827 43.99 -9.02 67.32
CA GLU A 827 42.81 -8.13 67.53
C GLU A 827 43.26 -6.69 67.77
N SER A 828 44.40 -6.42 68.36
CA SER A 828 44.95 -5.07 68.50
C SER A 828 45.31 -4.45 67.10
N GLU A 829 45.90 -5.21 66.18
CA GLU A 829 46.17 -4.77 64.82
C GLU A 829 44.85 -4.56 64.04
N LYS A 830 43.83 -5.40 64.31
CA LYS A 830 42.51 -5.20 63.72
C LYS A 830 41.90 -3.87 64.18
N LEU A 831 42.03 -3.50 65.47
CA LEU A 831 41.52 -2.20 65.95
C LEU A 831 42.23 -1.00 65.29
N LYS A 832 43.52 -1.11 64.91
CA LYS A 832 44.19 -0.09 64.16
C LYS A 832 43.59 0.08 62.77
N LYS A 833 43.32 -1.04 62.08
CA LYS A 833 42.64 -1.00 60.78
C LYS A 833 41.24 -0.43 60.90
N ILE A 834 40.52 -0.74 61.96
CA ILE A 834 39.19 -0.15 62.23
C ILE A 834 39.34 1.38 62.46
N ALA A 835 40.33 1.83 63.19
CA ALA A 835 40.59 3.25 63.43
C ALA A 835 40.92 3.98 62.12
N GLU A 836 41.78 3.40 61.27
CA GLU A 836 42.08 3.92 59.93
C GLU A 836 40.80 4.01 59.03
N ALA A 837 39.97 2.96 59.05
CA ALA A 837 38.71 2.99 58.35
C ALA A 837 37.73 4.06 58.88
N ALA A 838 37.68 4.21 60.22
CA ALA A 838 36.88 5.23 60.91
C ALA A 838 37.37 6.65 60.62
N ALA A 839 38.66 6.86 60.45
CA ALA A 839 39.27 8.16 60.13
C ALA A 839 38.77 8.65 58.75
N LYS A 840 38.52 7.75 57.83
CA LYS A 840 37.96 8.06 56.49
C LYS A 840 36.50 8.47 56.50
N LYS A 841 35.84 8.37 57.67
CA LYS A 841 34.41 8.75 57.85
C LYS A 841 34.25 9.54 59.14
N PRO A 842 34.78 10.75 59.22
CA PRO A 842 34.85 11.54 60.48
C PRO A 842 33.48 11.86 61.08
N ASN A 843 32.43 11.89 60.28
CA ASN A 843 31.06 12.25 60.66
C ASN A 843 30.24 11.06 61.22
N LEU A 844 30.80 9.86 61.36
CA LEU A 844 30.15 8.67 61.90
C LEU A 844 30.70 8.32 63.23
N ASN A 845 29.81 7.94 64.17
CA ASN A 845 30.13 7.44 65.52
C ASN A 845 30.37 5.94 65.47
N ILE A 846 31.33 5.45 66.27
CA ILE A 846 31.56 4.02 66.53
C ILE A 846 30.69 3.60 67.71
N VAL A 847 29.98 2.47 67.55
CA VAL A 847 29.16 1.90 68.65
C VAL A 847 29.73 0.53 68.98
N LEU A 848 30.06 0.38 70.25
CA LEU A 848 30.59 -0.88 70.79
C LEU A 848 29.47 -1.61 71.53
N THR A 849 29.22 -2.88 71.13
CA THR A 849 28.24 -3.75 71.81
C THR A 849 28.95 -5.03 72.16
N GLY A 850 29.05 -5.24 73.49
CA GLY A 850 29.67 -6.45 74.01
C GLY A 850 28.70 -7.63 74.05
N PHE A 851 29.22 -8.83 73.87
CA PHE A 851 28.47 -10.09 73.95
C PHE A 851 29.23 -11.10 74.80
N ILE A 852 28.51 -11.92 75.52
CA ILE A 852 29.03 -13.04 76.37
C ILE A 852 28.47 -14.37 75.86
N ASP A 853 29.34 -15.32 75.60
CA ASP A 853 28.98 -16.76 75.51
C ASP A 853 28.79 -17.34 76.89
N GLY A 854 27.53 -17.49 77.39
CA GLY A 854 27.24 -17.88 78.71
C GLY A 854 27.98 -19.13 79.16
N GLU A 855 28.11 -20.14 78.35
CA GLU A 855 28.78 -21.39 78.73
C GLU A 855 30.31 -21.26 78.71
N LYS A 856 30.80 -20.75 77.51
CA LYS A 856 32.25 -20.66 77.31
C LYS A 856 32.91 -19.61 78.15
N ASP A 857 32.28 -18.45 78.34
CA ASP A 857 32.84 -17.36 79.15
C ASP A 857 32.81 -17.65 80.63
N ILE A 858 31.72 -18.28 81.21
CA ILE A 858 31.67 -18.72 82.57
C ILE A 858 32.81 -19.74 82.83
N SER A 859 32.94 -20.77 81.94
CA SER A 859 33.97 -21.74 82.02
C SER A 859 35.38 -21.15 81.91
N GLY A 860 35.58 -20.26 80.91
CA GLY A 860 36.82 -19.54 80.69
C GLY A 860 37.19 -18.65 81.90
N TYR A 861 36.21 -17.88 82.43
CA TYR A 861 36.41 -17.01 83.60
C TYR A 861 36.79 -17.78 84.84
N LYS A 862 36.10 -18.85 85.12
CA LYS A 862 36.45 -19.73 86.20
C LYS A 862 37.90 -20.27 86.10
N ARG A 863 38.30 -20.65 84.88
CA ARG A 863 39.66 -21.13 84.61
C ARG A 863 40.66 -20.01 84.76
N ALA A 864 40.42 -18.85 84.11
CA ALA A 864 41.31 -17.68 84.16
C ALA A 864 41.47 -17.17 85.63
N THR A 865 40.42 -17.13 86.45
CA THR A 865 40.43 -16.71 87.81
C THR A 865 41.23 -17.73 88.65
N PHE A 866 41.02 -19.01 88.39
CA PHE A 866 41.79 -20.07 89.05
C PHE A 866 43.31 -19.92 88.72
N GLU A 867 43.70 -19.79 87.42
CA GLU A 867 45.10 -19.62 87.06
C GLU A 867 45.70 -18.31 87.63
N ALA A 868 44.90 -17.26 87.70
CA ALA A 868 45.32 -16.02 88.35
C ALA A 868 45.59 -16.20 89.82
N LYS A 869 44.84 -17.03 90.54
CA LYS A 869 45.08 -17.40 91.96
C LYS A 869 46.38 -18.16 92.13
N VAL A 870 46.68 -19.09 91.18
CA VAL A 870 47.94 -19.85 91.20
C VAL A 870 49.11 -18.91 90.93
N ALA A 871 48.99 -18.05 89.93
CA ALA A 871 50.04 -17.06 89.65
C ALA A 871 50.28 -16.03 90.76
N GLU A 872 49.21 -15.69 91.48
CA GLU A 872 49.30 -14.79 92.63
C GLU A 872 50.16 -15.37 93.77
N GLN A 873 50.15 -16.72 93.97
CA GLN A 873 51.03 -17.35 94.94
C GLN A 873 52.51 -17.22 94.51
N LYS A 874 52.81 -17.39 93.25
CA LYS A 874 54.15 -17.21 92.75
C LYS A 874 54.59 -15.74 92.85
N ARG A 875 53.65 -14.77 92.49
CA ARG A 875 53.91 -13.36 92.68
C ARG A 875 54.27 -12.99 94.14
N LYS A 876 53.52 -13.58 95.13
CA LYS A 876 53.80 -13.42 96.61
C LYS A 876 55.11 -14.02 96.98
N ASP A 877 55.43 -15.23 96.54
CA ASP A 877 56.71 -15.93 96.76
C ASP A 877 57.92 -15.15 96.27
N LEU A 878 57.77 -14.51 95.11
CA LEU A 878 58.78 -13.66 94.49
C LEU A 878 58.78 -12.19 95.04
N LYS A 879 57.91 -11.86 95.95
CA LYS A 879 57.73 -10.49 96.47
C LYS A 879 57.54 -9.41 95.49
N LEU A 880 56.87 -9.77 94.37
CA LEU A 880 56.63 -8.79 93.34
C LEU A 880 55.42 -7.89 93.64
N PRO A 881 55.32 -6.62 93.09
CA PRO A 881 54.23 -5.69 93.32
C PRO A 881 52.88 -6.26 92.88
N VAL A 882 51.83 -5.82 93.60
CA VAL A 882 50.44 -6.21 93.23
C VAL A 882 50.13 -5.84 91.83
N GLY A 883 49.60 -6.81 91.01
CA GLY A 883 49.23 -6.53 89.64
C GLY A 883 50.31 -6.90 88.55
N GLN A 884 51.56 -7.20 89.01
CA GLN A 884 52.57 -7.66 88.05
C GLN A 884 52.27 -9.04 87.57
N LYS A 885 52.14 -9.24 86.25
CA LYS A 885 51.90 -10.58 85.64
C LYS A 885 53.10 -11.51 85.87
N VAL A 886 52.83 -12.66 86.37
CA VAL A 886 53.84 -13.72 86.56
C VAL A 886 53.36 -14.97 85.83
N LYS A 887 54.25 -15.56 85.05
CA LYS A 887 54.00 -16.82 84.40
C LYS A 887 54.49 -17.97 85.32
N VAL A 888 53.61 -18.92 85.58
CA VAL A 888 54.03 -20.17 86.29
C VAL A 888 54.43 -21.20 85.31
N GLU A 889 55.70 -21.65 85.39
CA GLU A 889 56.20 -22.69 84.47
C GLU A 889 55.77 -24.08 84.90
N GLU A 890 55.70 -25.03 83.97
CA GLU A 890 55.17 -26.36 84.25
C GLU A 890 55.88 -27.05 85.44
N GLY A 891 57.21 -26.93 85.54
CA GLY A 891 58.04 -27.54 86.62
C GLY A 891 57.71 -27.01 88.01
N GLU A 892 57.25 -25.82 88.15
CA GLU A 892 56.84 -25.20 89.46
C GLU A 892 55.38 -25.15 89.77
N TYR A 893 54.58 -25.52 88.76
CA TYR A 893 53.12 -25.37 88.81
C TYR A 893 52.49 -26.06 90.00
N LEU A 894 52.90 -27.32 90.30
CA LEU A 894 52.36 -28.08 91.41
C LEU A 894 52.61 -27.36 92.77
N LYS A 895 53.78 -26.74 92.98
CA LYS A 895 54.12 -25.97 94.18
C LYS A 895 53.11 -24.83 94.37
N TYR A 896 52.87 -24.04 93.35
CA TYR A 896 52.01 -22.86 93.46
C TYR A 896 50.53 -23.27 93.49
N LEU A 897 50.15 -24.36 92.86
CA LEU A 897 48.82 -24.90 92.92
C LEU A 897 48.50 -25.36 94.35
N LYS A 898 49.35 -26.11 94.99
CA LYS A 898 49.21 -26.51 96.42
C LYS A 898 49.06 -25.27 97.32
N ALA A 899 49.91 -24.27 97.11
CA ALA A 899 49.84 -23.05 97.89
C ALA A 899 48.50 -22.27 97.65
N ALA A 900 48.02 -22.23 96.39
CA ALA A 900 46.76 -21.55 96.05
C ALA A 900 45.55 -22.35 96.62
N TYR A 901 45.60 -23.70 96.53
CA TYR A 901 44.56 -24.54 97.09
C TYR A 901 44.52 -24.45 98.63
N SER A 902 45.66 -24.38 99.31
CA SER A 902 45.73 -24.20 100.72
C SER A 902 45.17 -22.84 101.17
N ALA A 903 45.31 -21.80 100.40
CA ALA A 903 44.82 -20.46 100.67
C ALA A 903 43.29 -20.29 100.44
N GLU A 904 42.63 -21.20 99.86
CA GLU A 904 41.17 -21.15 99.60
C GLU A 904 40.35 -21.44 100.91
N SER A 905 39.23 -20.77 101.03
CA SER A 905 38.33 -20.81 102.22
C SER A 905 37.21 -21.87 102.15
N PHE A 906 37.04 -22.57 100.94
CA PHE A 906 36.00 -23.60 100.87
C PHE A 906 36.37 -24.87 101.65
N ALA A 907 35.33 -25.63 102.02
CA ALA A 907 35.51 -26.88 102.79
C ALA A 907 36.31 -27.91 101.95
N LYS A 908 37.51 -28.24 102.46
CA LYS A 908 38.39 -29.22 101.88
C LYS A 908 37.99 -30.67 102.19
N PRO A 909 38.07 -31.59 101.23
CA PRO A 909 37.81 -33.01 101.51
C PRO A 909 38.75 -33.52 102.62
N LYS A 910 38.16 -34.21 103.63
CA LYS A 910 38.92 -34.77 104.76
C LYS A 910 39.10 -36.26 104.63
N ASN A 911 40.17 -36.78 105.13
CA ASN A 911 40.44 -38.21 105.26
C ASN A 911 39.69 -38.79 106.49
N MET A 912 39.72 -40.09 106.69
CA MET A 912 39.04 -40.82 107.80
C MET A 912 39.48 -40.38 109.21
N LEU A 913 40.59 -39.66 109.34
CA LEU A 913 41.17 -39.15 110.52
C LEU A 913 40.87 -37.67 110.77
N GLY A 914 40.09 -36.98 109.83
CA GLY A 914 39.68 -35.60 109.95
C GLY A 914 40.71 -34.62 109.43
N PHE A 915 41.83 -34.97 108.83
CA PHE A 915 42.82 -34.08 108.25
C PHE A 915 42.50 -33.86 106.73
N ASP A 916 42.94 -32.78 106.22
CA ASP A 916 42.72 -32.53 104.78
C ASP A 916 43.33 -33.61 103.95
N LYS A 917 42.58 -34.24 103.05
CA LYS A 917 43.01 -35.28 102.13
C LYS A 917 44.01 -34.70 101.15
N GLU A 918 45.13 -35.35 100.90
CA GLU A 918 46.06 -35.00 99.85
C GLU A 918 45.39 -35.37 98.48
N LEU A 919 45.15 -34.36 97.61
CA LEU A 919 44.50 -34.51 96.40
C LEU A 919 45.52 -34.54 95.20
N SER A 920 45.09 -35.12 94.08
CA SER A 920 45.83 -35.08 92.86
C SER A 920 45.90 -33.66 92.29
N LYS A 921 46.78 -33.32 91.41
CA LYS A 921 46.88 -32.02 90.68
C LYS A 921 45.51 -31.70 90.03
N GLU A 922 44.93 -32.69 89.45
CA GLU A 922 43.66 -32.57 88.71
C GLU A 922 42.47 -32.36 89.70
N ASP A 923 42.44 -33.02 90.82
CA ASP A 923 41.38 -32.84 91.83
C ASP A 923 41.42 -31.45 92.46
N MET A 924 42.59 -30.97 92.80
CA MET A 924 42.79 -29.62 93.36
C MET A 924 42.34 -28.59 92.42
N ARG A 925 42.71 -28.70 91.11
CA ARG A 925 42.36 -27.82 90.02
C ARG A 925 40.83 -27.79 89.85
N SER A 926 40.24 -29.01 89.74
CA SER A 926 38.76 -29.11 89.53
C SER A 926 37.98 -28.50 90.71
N LEU A 927 38.35 -28.77 91.93
CA LEU A 927 37.69 -28.20 93.11
C LEU A 927 37.86 -26.66 93.18
N MET A 928 39.03 -26.15 92.90
CA MET A 928 39.22 -24.69 92.83
C MET A 928 38.41 -24.05 91.78
N ILE A 929 38.39 -24.61 90.56
CA ILE A 929 37.61 -24.07 89.42
C ILE A 929 36.11 -24.12 89.75
N THR A 930 35.60 -25.20 90.36
CA THR A 930 34.18 -25.34 90.75
C THR A 930 33.74 -24.25 91.70
N HIS A 931 34.64 -23.94 92.72
CA HIS A 931 34.30 -22.89 93.70
C HIS A 931 34.60 -21.49 93.29
N VAL A 932 35.09 -21.25 92.05
CA VAL A 932 35.12 -19.86 91.56
C VAL A 932 33.70 -19.41 91.19
N THR A 933 33.26 -18.32 91.83
CA THR A 933 31.98 -17.67 91.56
C THR A 933 32.06 -16.95 90.23
N ALA A 934 31.16 -17.31 89.34
CA ALA A 934 31.01 -16.65 88.02
C ALA A 934 29.51 -16.33 87.83
N ASP A 935 29.01 -15.44 88.73
CA ASP A 935 27.63 -14.95 88.69
C ASP A 935 27.41 -13.84 87.66
N GLU A 936 26.18 -13.44 87.44
CA GLU A 936 25.77 -12.45 86.47
C GLU A 936 26.57 -11.13 86.66
N LYS A 937 26.84 -10.74 87.85
CA LYS A 937 27.63 -9.56 88.19
C LYS A 937 29.07 -9.67 87.61
N LYS A 938 29.67 -10.81 87.76
CA LYS A 938 31.03 -11.11 87.31
C LYS A 938 31.06 -11.13 85.75
N MET A 939 30.04 -11.69 85.22
CA MET A 939 29.92 -11.69 83.73
C MET A 939 29.69 -10.27 83.18
N THR A 940 28.93 -9.44 83.87
CA THR A 940 28.77 -8.02 83.55
C THR A 940 30.09 -7.24 83.68
N GLU A 941 30.86 -7.52 84.76
CA GLU A 941 32.20 -6.94 84.97
C GLU A 941 33.16 -7.36 83.80
N LEU A 942 33.15 -8.63 83.41
CA LEU A 942 33.96 -9.16 82.30
C LEU A 942 33.56 -8.48 81.00
N LEU A 943 32.28 -8.36 80.73
CA LEU A 943 31.75 -7.72 79.53
C LEU A 943 32.16 -6.26 79.46
N SER A 944 31.95 -5.52 80.56
CA SER A 944 32.35 -4.11 80.63
C SER A 944 33.84 -3.90 80.43
N SER A 945 34.67 -4.81 80.95
CA SER A 945 36.11 -4.83 80.75
C SER A 945 36.50 -5.07 79.33
N ARG A 946 35.81 -5.97 78.61
CA ARG A 946 36.03 -6.19 77.17
C ARG A 946 35.68 -4.94 76.37
N VAL A 947 34.49 -4.37 76.59
CA VAL A 947 34.07 -3.12 75.90
C VAL A 947 35.07 -1.98 76.13
N LYS A 948 35.54 -1.88 77.36
CA LYS A 948 36.57 -0.90 77.79
C LYS A 948 37.90 -1.14 77.07
N ALA A 949 38.32 -2.40 76.96
CA ALA A 949 39.57 -2.78 76.31
C ALA A 949 39.51 -2.37 74.78
N VAL A 950 38.39 -2.59 74.14
CA VAL A 950 38.17 -2.19 72.73
C VAL A 950 38.12 -0.67 72.61
N TYR A 951 37.43 0.00 73.56
CA TYR A 951 37.41 1.45 73.62
C TYR A 951 38.81 2.06 73.68
N GLU A 952 39.59 1.58 74.69
CA GLU A 952 40.96 2.04 74.96
C GLU A 952 41.88 1.74 73.73
N GLY A 953 41.69 0.59 73.09
CA GLY A 953 42.41 0.20 71.86
C GLY A 953 42.11 1.13 70.72
N LEU A 954 40.88 1.48 70.46
CA LEU A 954 40.49 2.41 69.42
C LEU A 954 40.97 3.84 69.72
N VAL A 955 40.89 4.30 70.94
CA VAL A 955 41.43 5.60 71.33
C VAL A 955 42.95 5.67 71.13
N ALA A 956 43.66 4.61 71.52
CA ALA A 956 45.11 4.47 71.33
C ALA A 956 45.49 4.44 69.85
N ALA A 957 44.59 3.90 68.99
CA ALA A 957 44.73 3.90 67.51
C ALA A 957 44.28 5.23 66.86
N GLY A 958 43.94 6.28 67.60
CA GLY A 958 43.69 7.63 67.13
C GLY A 958 42.21 7.98 66.90
N VAL A 959 41.25 7.19 67.38
CA VAL A 959 39.84 7.54 67.34
C VAL A 959 39.50 8.51 68.45
N ALA A 960 38.86 9.65 68.10
CA ALA A 960 38.41 10.64 69.10
C ALA A 960 37.37 10.03 70.07
N LYS A 961 37.50 10.30 71.32
CA LYS A 961 36.66 9.72 72.41
C LYS A 961 35.17 10.00 72.21
N GLU A 962 34.82 11.17 71.75
CA GLU A 962 33.49 11.68 71.53
C GLU A 962 32.72 10.88 70.41
N ARG A 963 33.48 10.22 69.53
CA ARG A 963 32.96 9.40 68.46
C ARG A 963 32.69 7.93 68.87
N ILE A 964 33.13 7.50 70.08
CA ILE A 964 32.95 6.12 70.49
C ILE A 964 31.79 6.10 71.54
N LYS A 965 30.73 5.45 71.16
CA LYS A 965 29.57 5.22 72.01
C LYS A 965 29.57 3.77 72.48
N MET A 966 29.35 3.57 73.76
CA MET A 966 29.19 2.23 74.28
C MET A 966 27.73 1.92 74.48
N SER A 967 27.24 0.85 73.97
CA SER A 967 25.87 0.39 74.17
C SER A 967 25.75 -0.29 75.55
N GLU A 968 24.53 -0.39 76.07
CA GLU A 968 24.31 -1.17 77.31
C GLU A 968 24.82 -2.60 77.21
N PRO A 969 25.39 -3.19 78.28
CA PRO A 969 25.90 -4.55 78.24
C PRO A 969 24.79 -5.58 78.03
N VAL A 970 24.96 -6.45 77.08
CA VAL A 970 23.97 -7.47 76.67
C VAL A 970 24.46 -8.83 77.11
N LEU A 971 23.90 -9.36 78.23
CA LEU A 971 24.27 -10.71 78.80
C LEU A 971 23.60 -11.85 77.97
N ARG A 972 23.82 -11.93 76.72
CA ARG A 972 23.35 -12.97 75.83
C ARG A 972 24.42 -13.38 74.81
N ALA A 973 24.31 -14.62 74.30
CA ALA A 973 25.16 -15.05 73.25
C ALA A 973 24.83 -14.24 71.94
N PRO A 974 25.84 -13.85 71.22
CA PRO A 974 25.64 -13.20 69.92
C PRO A 974 25.11 -14.21 68.91
N GLU A 975 24.62 -13.69 67.75
CA GLU A 975 24.28 -14.50 66.59
C GLU A 975 25.47 -15.31 66.12
N ILE A 976 25.27 -16.64 65.97
CA ILE A 976 26.33 -17.53 65.48
C ILE A 976 26.69 -17.21 64.08
N ARG A 977 27.96 -16.87 63.82
CA ARG A 977 28.50 -16.61 62.47
C ARG A 977 29.69 -17.53 62.24
N GLU A 978 29.82 -18.07 61.07
CA GLU A 978 30.96 -18.94 60.73
C GLU A 978 32.29 -18.18 60.91
N ARG A 979 33.30 -18.75 61.55
CA ARG A 979 34.61 -18.15 61.79
C ARG A 979 34.64 -16.93 62.71
N VAL A 980 33.54 -16.52 63.34
CA VAL A 980 33.47 -15.41 64.27
C VAL A 980 33.35 -15.89 65.71
N PRO A 981 34.24 -15.47 66.65
CA PRO A 981 34.18 -15.93 68.01
C PRO A 981 32.88 -15.46 68.74
N SER A 982 32.30 -16.31 69.56
CA SER A 982 31.12 -15.98 70.32
C SER A 982 31.42 -15.05 71.50
N SER A 983 32.65 -15.08 72.07
CA SER A 983 33.16 -14.09 73.01
C SER A 983 33.72 -12.90 72.29
N ARG A 984 32.90 -11.85 72.04
CA ARG A 984 33.30 -10.67 71.21
C ARG A 984 32.68 -9.37 71.65
N VAL A 985 33.28 -8.30 71.22
CA VAL A 985 32.66 -6.94 71.15
C VAL A 985 32.39 -6.62 69.70
N GLU A 986 31.17 -6.45 69.30
CA GLU A 986 30.78 -6.00 67.99
C GLU A 986 31.02 -4.51 67.88
N ILE A 987 31.56 -4.11 66.73
CA ILE A 987 31.93 -2.74 66.38
C ILE A 987 31.09 -2.32 65.21
N THR A 988 30.17 -1.39 65.38
CA THR A 988 29.27 -0.87 64.34
C THR A 988 29.41 0.64 64.20
N LEU A 989 28.83 1.17 63.08
CA LEU A 989 28.80 2.61 62.90
C LEU A 989 27.37 3.16 63.08
N ALA A 990 27.28 4.33 63.63
CA ALA A 990 26.05 5.10 63.72
C ALA A 990 26.27 6.54 63.26
N GLN A 991 25.22 7.18 62.85
CA GLN A 991 25.23 8.59 62.42
C GLN A 991 25.22 9.53 63.62
#